data_911ea0e7ec83a201ce8e13ba095e6f78
#
_entry.id   911ea0e7ec83a201ce8e13ba095e6f78
#
_cell.length_a   1.000
_cell.length_b   1.000
_cell.length_c   1.000
_cell.angle_alpha   90.00
_cell.angle_beta   90.00
_cell.angle_gamma   90.00
#
_symmetry.space_group_name_H-M   'P 1'
#
loop_
_entity.id
_entity.type
_entity.pdbx_description
1 polymer ?
#
loop_
_entity_poly.entity_id
_entity_poly.type
_entity_poly.pdbx_seq_one_letter_code
_entity_poly.pdbx_strand_id
1 'polypeptide(L)'
;MKKNSTSESGLFNPRVLIAFSLCSIGALLAVFSFASTPSSGTLTDTSGLLSYTAGPFFVVNPTPILFVDQGPECSGSAQPCDDFALTVTLPAGYAAGHPNAAVKVTLSWTDAGSRASDYDLYIYKGTVHNTDGSQAADYQSASSANPEIASISPLSDGTSQYTVKVVPYTPTGESVHVTIELLPGSGSGGSTGFGGPDPTTPGIPRYQNFYAPAGSSAETSAGEFNIGFNPRSGRIMTMNIGPIWRLTPPERLSPANPECCEALWEDKTNLTTITGLDPILFTDQKTGRTFASNSTVGANAVYGYSDNDGDLWVPLAASPVSGGTDHETIGSGPYPASLNALSNSVNQGEAVYYCSQSFPLGPATCQRSDTLGASYGPGVLAYEGNGITQCHGLHGHVHVAPDGTVWLPVNQCGGQQGGAFSTDGGVTWHEFIVPNSISQAEGADPSIAIDSNSTIYYAYVNNQPVPAGSLPEGHARVAVGHGNADNTITWTSDFDIGASHGIKNAAEIEAVGGSSGRAAVGFPGTDIGGDYQATGFGGKWYAFIATTYNTGQSWVTVNATPNDPVQSMTGIWQQGGSHQDRNLLDFNEITVDKVGRVLYGYSDGCVSEGCIAGTAANDFTAFMRVARQSGGKSLFASNDASTDTTTALLPKPACLSGVRDSTAAYLSWKVPDNGGSDITGYQVLAAPPLAVKHSSRTQLVIR
;
A
#
# COMPACT_ATOMS: atom_id res chain seq x y z
N MET A 1 -19.39 74.67 24.48
CA MET A 1 -20.51 75.52 24.13
C MET A 1 -21.60 74.61 23.63
N LYS A 2 -22.61 74.31 24.43
CA LYS A 2 -23.96 74.91 24.49
C LYS A 2 -24.57 74.92 23.08
N LYS A 3 -25.73 74.39 22.75
CA LYS A 3 -26.98 74.13 23.48
C LYS A 3 -27.95 73.37 22.56
N ASN A 4 -28.73 72.47 23.10
CA ASN A 4 -30.20 72.51 23.31
C ASN A 4 -31.05 72.44 22.02
N SER A 5 -31.83 71.42 21.96
CA SER A 5 -33.26 71.23 22.40
C SER A 5 -34.21 71.75 21.36
N THR A 6 -35.28 71.12 20.99
CA THR A 6 -36.50 70.78 21.65
C THR A 6 -37.38 69.93 20.75
N SER A 7 -37.94 68.85 21.24
CA SER A 7 -39.33 68.47 21.35
C SER A 7 -40.38 69.28 20.60
N GLU A 8 -41.24 68.58 19.91
CA GLU A 8 -42.69 68.76 20.09
C GLU A 8 -43.51 67.58 19.58
N SER A 9 -44.42 67.24 20.37
CA SER A 9 -45.48 66.28 20.30
C SER A 9 -46.61 66.73 19.38
N GLY A 10 -47.23 65.83 18.70
CA GLY A 10 -48.47 66.08 17.94
C GLY A 10 -49.32 64.83 17.79
N LEU A 11 -50.29 64.81 18.61
CA LEU A 11 -51.39 63.88 18.87
C LEU A 11 -52.27 63.52 17.66
N PHE A 12 -52.65 62.24 17.60
CA PHE A 12 -53.95 61.62 17.28
C PHE A 12 -54.70 61.96 15.98
N ASN A 13 -55.08 60.97 15.22
CA ASN A 13 -56.32 60.19 15.43
C ASN A 13 -56.53 59.12 14.35
N PRO A 14 -57.54 58.26 14.46
CA PRO A 14 -57.43 56.82 14.34
C PRO A 14 -58.24 56.23 13.18
N ARG A 15 -58.14 54.92 13.09
CA ARG A 15 -59.01 54.00 12.34
C ARG A 15 -58.92 54.01 10.81
N VAL A 16 -57.99 53.21 10.32
CA VAL A 16 -58.25 52.39 9.17
C VAL A 16 -58.02 50.95 9.59
N LEU A 17 -59.08 50.21 9.74
CA LEU A 17 -59.05 48.76 9.82
C LEU A 17 -58.62 48.26 8.43
N ILE A 18 -57.34 47.93 8.31
CA ILE A 18 -56.91 47.04 7.25
C ILE A 18 -56.84 45.66 7.85
N ALA A 19 -57.78 44.81 7.45
CA ALA A 19 -57.73 43.39 7.66
C ALA A 19 -56.49 42.85 6.96
N PHE A 20 -55.40 42.71 7.70
CA PHE A 20 -54.31 41.83 7.29
C PHE A 20 -54.82 40.39 7.45
N SER A 21 -55.23 39.84 6.32
CA SER A 21 -55.29 38.41 6.16
C SER A 21 -53.94 37.85 6.57
N LEU A 22 -53.91 37.21 7.73
CA LEU A 22 -52.82 36.33 8.15
C LEU A 22 -52.78 35.18 7.11
N CYS A 23 -52.09 35.40 6.01
CA CYS A 23 -51.50 34.30 5.29
C CYS A 23 -50.42 33.74 6.23
N SER A 24 -50.78 32.76 6.99
CA SER A 24 -49.85 31.83 7.62
C SER A 24 -49.05 31.21 6.49
N ILE A 25 -47.92 31.85 6.17
CA ILE A 25 -46.80 31.15 5.56
C ILE A 25 -46.31 30.27 6.67
N GLY A 26 -46.90 29.07 6.75
CA GLY A 26 -46.25 27.97 7.35
C GLY A 26 -44.96 27.77 6.56
N ALA A 27 -43.87 28.29 7.08
CA ALA A 27 -42.57 27.78 6.73
C ALA A 27 -42.65 26.30 7.06
N LEU A 28 -42.89 25.47 6.06
CA LEU A 28 -42.48 24.08 6.10
C LEU A 28 -40.96 24.19 6.27
N LEU A 29 -40.51 24.19 7.51
CA LEU A 29 -39.21 23.62 7.86
C LEU A 29 -39.35 22.16 7.43
N ALA A 30 -39.01 21.86 6.18
CA ALA A 30 -38.66 20.52 5.82
C ALA A 30 -37.48 20.19 6.74
N VAL A 31 -37.79 19.48 7.80
CA VAL A 31 -36.78 18.77 8.57
C VAL A 31 -36.24 17.75 7.56
N PHE A 32 -35.16 18.09 6.91
CA PHE A 32 -34.44 17.15 6.09
C PHE A 32 -33.95 16.07 7.04
N SER A 33 -34.70 14.98 7.08
CA SER A 33 -34.29 13.76 7.77
C SER A 33 -33.20 13.15 6.88
N PHE A 34 -31.98 13.13 7.34
CA PHE A 34 -30.90 12.38 6.73
C PHE A 34 -31.04 10.86 6.96
N ALA A 35 -32.11 10.45 7.64
CA ALA A 35 -32.35 9.09 8.07
C ALA A 35 -32.64 8.16 6.89
N SER A 36 -32.05 6.98 6.96
CA SER A 36 -32.28 5.86 6.06
C SER A 36 -33.76 5.47 5.97
N THR A 37 -34.20 5.13 4.76
CA THR A 37 -35.56 4.69 4.49
C THR A 37 -35.53 3.37 3.71
N PRO A 38 -35.91 2.22 4.34
CA PRO A 38 -36.20 2.05 5.77
C PRO A 38 -34.98 2.27 6.68
N SER A 39 -35.17 2.46 7.98
CA SER A 39 -34.11 2.69 8.97
C SER A 39 -33.50 1.41 9.55
N SER A 40 -34.03 0.25 9.17
CA SER A 40 -33.51 -1.05 9.62
C SER A 40 -33.91 -2.17 8.67
N GLY A 41 -33.16 -3.27 8.71
CA GLY A 41 -33.47 -4.47 7.94
C GLY A 41 -32.90 -5.73 8.59
N THR A 42 -33.45 -6.89 8.18
CA THR A 42 -32.96 -8.20 8.61
C THR A 42 -32.57 -9.02 7.40
N LEU A 43 -31.35 -9.55 7.42
CA LEU A 43 -30.79 -10.46 6.44
C LEU A 43 -30.71 -11.86 7.02
N THR A 44 -31.15 -12.86 6.26
CA THR A 44 -31.07 -14.28 6.61
C THR A 44 -30.44 -15.06 5.46
N ASP A 45 -30.12 -16.33 5.69
CA ASP A 45 -29.61 -17.25 4.65
C ASP A 45 -30.52 -17.43 3.45
N THR A 46 -31.83 -17.11 3.61
CA THR A 46 -32.86 -17.19 2.57
C THR A 46 -33.33 -15.80 2.11
N SER A 47 -32.79 -14.72 2.66
CA SER A 47 -33.18 -13.38 2.26
C SER A 47 -32.65 -13.07 0.85
N GLY A 48 -33.44 -12.31 0.09
CA GLY A 48 -32.92 -11.61 -1.08
C GLY A 48 -32.13 -10.37 -0.69
N LEU A 49 -31.77 -9.59 -1.70
CA LEU A 49 -31.09 -8.30 -1.54
C LEU A 49 -31.91 -7.35 -0.65
N LEU A 50 -31.30 -6.85 0.42
CA LEU A 50 -31.84 -5.70 1.16
C LEU A 50 -31.38 -4.42 0.47
N SER A 51 -32.19 -3.37 0.53
CA SER A 51 -31.80 -2.05 0.06
C SER A 51 -32.49 -0.94 0.86
N TYR A 52 -31.80 0.20 0.96
CA TYR A 52 -32.33 1.42 1.52
C TYR A 52 -31.76 2.65 0.82
N THR A 53 -32.35 3.81 1.08
CA THR A 53 -31.85 5.09 0.63
C THR A 53 -31.64 6.01 1.82
N ALA A 54 -30.60 6.84 1.77
CA ALA A 54 -30.34 7.89 2.74
C ALA A 54 -30.15 9.24 2.05
N GLY A 55 -30.31 10.32 2.79
CA GLY A 55 -30.22 11.68 2.25
C GLY A 55 -31.57 12.27 1.83
N PRO A 56 -31.59 13.38 1.03
CA PRO A 56 -30.43 14.00 0.37
C PRO A 56 -29.49 14.73 1.32
N PHE A 57 -28.17 14.70 1.02
CA PHE A 57 -27.13 15.30 1.83
C PHE A 57 -26.66 16.63 1.24
N PHE A 58 -26.66 17.70 2.05
CA PHE A 58 -26.25 19.05 1.66
C PHE A 58 -25.12 19.61 2.53
N VAL A 59 -24.73 18.90 3.58
CA VAL A 59 -23.73 19.33 4.54
C VAL A 59 -22.60 18.31 4.52
N VAL A 60 -21.39 18.79 4.34
CA VAL A 60 -20.17 17.97 4.36
C VAL A 60 -19.88 17.45 5.78
N ASN A 61 -19.36 16.25 5.87
CA ASN A 61 -18.78 15.69 7.08
C ASN A 61 -17.41 15.06 6.75
N PRO A 62 -16.33 15.85 6.70
CA PRO A 62 -15.02 15.38 6.28
C PRO A 62 -14.24 14.72 7.44
N THR A 63 -14.89 13.85 8.20
CA THR A 63 -14.24 13.14 9.32
C THR A 63 -14.06 11.64 8.99
N PRO A 64 -12.98 11.00 9.46
CA PRO A 64 -11.94 11.54 10.35
C PRO A 64 -11.00 12.55 9.66
N ILE A 65 -10.78 13.70 10.31
CA ILE A 65 -9.91 14.77 9.78
C ILE A 65 -8.47 14.60 10.26
N LEU A 66 -8.28 13.95 11.41
CA LEU A 66 -6.99 13.80 12.07
C LEU A 66 -6.63 12.33 12.22
N PHE A 67 -5.34 12.03 12.13
CA PHE A 67 -4.80 10.67 12.35
C PHE A 67 -5.06 10.09 13.74
N VAL A 68 -5.52 10.92 14.67
CA VAL A 68 -5.94 10.48 16.01
C VAL A 68 -7.39 10.04 16.06
N ASP A 69 -8.18 10.37 15.04
CA ASP A 69 -9.58 9.97 14.95
C ASP A 69 -9.64 8.56 14.38
N GLN A 70 -10.31 7.68 15.08
CA GLN A 70 -10.42 6.27 14.69
C GLN A 70 -11.68 5.97 13.87
N GLY A 71 -12.58 6.94 13.74
CA GLY A 71 -13.84 6.82 13.02
C GLY A 71 -14.48 8.19 12.79
N PRO A 72 -15.62 8.25 12.09
CA PRO A 72 -16.30 9.51 11.81
C PRO A 72 -16.93 10.10 13.05
N GLU A 73 -16.84 11.43 13.18
CA GLU A 73 -17.65 12.18 14.11
C GLU A 73 -19.05 12.40 13.53
N CYS A 74 -20.08 12.15 14.33
CA CYS A 74 -21.49 12.25 13.94
C CYS A 74 -22.27 13.12 14.93
N SER A 75 -22.05 14.42 14.90
CA SER A 75 -22.61 15.39 15.87
C SER A 75 -23.84 16.13 15.32
N GLY A 76 -24.87 15.40 14.94
CA GLY A 76 -26.16 15.98 14.49
C GLY A 76 -26.06 16.73 13.15
N SER A 77 -26.59 17.95 13.05
CA SER A 77 -26.65 18.66 11.78
C SER A 77 -25.34 19.32 11.35
N ALA A 78 -24.36 19.40 12.24
CA ALA A 78 -23.06 19.99 11.92
C ALA A 78 -22.11 18.96 11.30
N GLN A 79 -22.23 17.70 11.72
CA GLN A 79 -21.49 16.54 11.19
C GLN A 79 -22.53 15.43 10.94
N PRO A 80 -23.27 15.53 9.83
CA PRO A 80 -24.35 14.59 9.55
C PRO A 80 -23.81 13.23 9.21
N CYS A 81 -24.47 12.18 9.70
CA CYS A 81 -24.33 10.80 9.31
C CYS A 81 -25.70 10.17 9.18
N ASP A 82 -25.79 9.09 8.43
CA ASP A 82 -26.95 8.22 8.43
C ASP A 82 -26.61 6.90 9.13
N ASP A 83 -27.55 6.37 9.91
CA ASP A 83 -27.41 5.09 10.61
C ASP A 83 -28.55 4.14 10.21
N PHE A 84 -28.18 3.00 9.65
CA PHE A 84 -29.11 1.90 9.36
C PHE A 84 -28.84 0.72 10.28
N ALA A 85 -29.86 0.23 10.99
CA ALA A 85 -29.74 -0.92 11.87
C ALA A 85 -29.89 -2.24 11.08
N LEU A 86 -28.80 -2.95 10.88
CA LEU A 86 -28.76 -4.25 10.22
C LEU A 86 -28.78 -5.38 11.23
N THR A 87 -29.69 -6.32 11.05
CA THR A 87 -29.73 -7.59 11.78
C THR A 87 -29.39 -8.72 10.81
N VAL A 88 -28.41 -9.54 11.12
CA VAL A 88 -28.05 -10.75 10.36
C VAL A 88 -28.39 -11.96 11.20
N THR A 89 -29.25 -12.86 10.69
CA THR A 89 -29.66 -14.07 11.39
C THR A 89 -29.36 -15.29 10.53
N LEU A 90 -28.43 -16.12 10.97
CA LEU A 90 -27.98 -17.31 10.26
C LEU A 90 -28.29 -18.58 11.07
N PRO A 91 -28.68 -19.69 10.41
CA PRO A 91 -28.95 -20.93 11.11
C PRO A 91 -27.70 -21.55 11.72
N ALA A 92 -27.89 -22.40 12.72
CA ALA A 92 -26.80 -23.14 13.35
C ALA A 92 -26.03 -23.98 12.32
N GLY A 93 -24.71 -23.89 12.33
CA GLY A 93 -23.81 -24.59 11.42
C GLY A 93 -23.61 -23.86 10.06
N TYR A 94 -24.25 -22.70 9.85
CA TYR A 94 -24.06 -21.94 8.61
C TYR A 94 -22.62 -21.48 8.44
N ALA A 95 -22.04 -20.83 9.46
CA ALA A 95 -20.67 -20.34 9.41
C ALA A 95 -19.65 -21.47 9.18
N ALA A 96 -19.83 -22.62 9.83
CA ALA A 96 -18.98 -23.78 9.61
C ALA A 96 -19.14 -24.39 8.19
N GLY A 97 -20.34 -24.35 7.61
CA GLY A 97 -20.61 -24.81 6.25
C GLY A 97 -20.18 -23.82 5.16
N HIS A 98 -20.00 -22.56 5.51
CA HIS A 98 -19.70 -21.46 4.60
C HIS A 98 -18.60 -20.57 5.23
N PRO A 99 -17.38 -21.08 5.44
CA PRO A 99 -16.32 -20.35 6.15
C PRO A 99 -15.89 -19.05 5.45
N ASN A 100 -16.16 -18.93 4.16
CA ASN A 100 -15.86 -17.76 3.36
C ASN A 100 -17.11 -16.92 3.02
N ALA A 101 -18.21 -17.13 3.75
CA ALA A 101 -19.40 -16.30 3.56
C ALA A 101 -19.19 -14.89 4.12
N ALA A 102 -19.75 -13.91 3.44
CA ALA A 102 -19.70 -12.52 3.86
C ALA A 102 -21.05 -11.82 3.63
N VAL A 103 -21.33 -10.76 4.38
CA VAL A 103 -22.39 -9.82 4.05
C VAL A 103 -21.72 -8.62 3.36
N LYS A 104 -22.00 -8.46 2.08
CA LYS A 104 -21.52 -7.36 1.27
C LYS A 104 -22.46 -6.17 1.39
N VAL A 105 -21.93 -5.01 1.71
CA VAL A 105 -22.64 -3.74 1.75
C VAL A 105 -22.06 -2.85 0.65
N THR A 106 -22.94 -2.37 -0.23
CA THR A 106 -22.53 -1.50 -1.36
C THR A 106 -23.28 -0.18 -1.25
N LEU A 107 -22.55 0.91 -1.16
CA LEU A 107 -23.04 2.29 -1.17
C LEU A 107 -22.79 2.91 -2.53
N SER A 108 -23.82 3.47 -3.15
CA SER A 108 -23.69 4.09 -4.48
C SER A 108 -24.54 5.35 -4.58
N TRP A 109 -24.16 6.25 -5.46
CA TRP A 109 -24.84 7.52 -5.70
C TRP A 109 -24.73 7.97 -7.15
N THR A 110 -25.48 9.02 -7.48
CA THR A 110 -25.34 9.74 -8.74
C THR A 110 -25.20 11.21 -8.40
N ASP A 111 -24.13 11.83 -8.85
CA ASP A 111 -23.84 13.25 -8.56
C ASP A 111 -24.99 14.15 -8.96
N ALA A 112 -25.47 14.96 -8.02
CA ALA A 112 -26.51 15.96 -8.28
C ALA A 112 -25.93 17.27 -8.80
N GLY A 113 -24.65 17.52 -8.55
CA GLY A 113 -23.92 18.73 -8.96
C GLY A 113 -23.02 18.54 -10.16
N SER A 114 -22.20 19.54 -10.43
CA SER A 114 -21.16 19.52 -11.48
C SER A 114 -19.81 19.04 -10.98
N ARG A 115 -19.71 18.67 -9.71
CA ARG A 115 -18.53 18.09 -9.08
C ARG A 115 -18.84 16.65 -8.67
N ALA A 116 -17.83 15.83 -8.65
CA ALA A 116 -17.94 14.51 -8.07
C ALA A 116 -18.26 14.64 -6.57
N SER A 117 -19.21 13.83 -6.12
CA SER A 117 -19.53 13.67 -4.70
C SER A 117 -18.74 12.52 -4.12
N ASP A 118 -18.60 12.54 -2.81
CA ASP A 118 -17.88 11.53 -2.06
C ASP A 118 -18.62 11.16 -0.78
N TYR A 119 -18.75 9.86 -0.54
CA TYR A 119 -19.46 9.29 0.61
C TYR A 119 -18.70 8.10 1.15
N ASP A 120 -18.51 8.08 2.45
CA ASP A 120 -17.84 6.99 3.16
C ASP A 120 -18.83 6.02 3.78
N LEU A 121 -18.45 4.75 3.83
CA LEU A 121 -19.21 3.67 4.41
C LEU A 121 -18.48 3.09 5.63
N TYR A 122 -19.09 3.15 6.80
CA TYR A 122 -18.57 2.55 8.03
C TYR A 122 -19.56 1.55 8.62
N ILE A 123 -19.09 0.46 9.18
CA ILE A 123 -19.93 -0.58 9.79
C ILE A 123 -19.39 -0.93 11.17
N TYR A 124 -20.26 -0.82 12.17
CA TYR A 124 -19.95 -1.14 13.57
C TYR A 124 -20.68 -2.40 14.00
N LYS A 125 -20.04 -3.28 14.76
CA LYS A 125 -20.69 -4.38 15.45
C LYS A 125 -21.57 -3.84 16.59
N GLY A 126 -22.83 -4.30 16.63
CA GLY A 126 -23.82 -3.87 17.61
C GLY A 126 -24.61 -2.64 17.18
N THR A 127 -25.39 -2.13 18.13
CA THR A 127 -26.30 -0.98 17.93
C THR A 127 -25.84 0.26 18.72
N VAL A 128 -24.78 0.15 19.47
CA VAL A 128 -24.19 1.23 20.27
C VAL A 128 -22.72 1.34 19.94
N HIS A 129 -22.31 2.50 19.51
CA HIS A 129 -20.93 2.84 19.19
C HIS A 129 -20.71 4.32 19.53
N ASN A 130 -19.44 4.73 19.65
CA ASN A 130 -19.10 6.14 19.87
C ASN A 130 -19.39 6.95 18.60
N THR A 131 -19.79 8.20 18.78
CA THR A 131 -20.09 9.12 17.66
C THR A 131 -19.18 10.35 17.68
N ASP A 132 -18.10 10.29 18.44
CA ASP A 132 -17.14 11.37 18.67
C ASP A 132 -15.77 11.12 17.97
N GLY A 133 -15.73 10.21 17.00
CA GLY A 133 -14.50 9.85 16.28
C GLY A 133 -13.53 8.93 17.06
N SER A 134 -13.80 8.63 18.31
CA SER A 134 -12.89 7.86 19.18
C SER A 134 -12.93 6.34 18.97
N GLN A 135 -13.84 5.84 18.15
CA GLN A 135 -14.01 4.41 17.89
C GLN A 135 -13.83 4.09 16.41
N ALA A 136 -12.89 3.21 16.11
CA ALA A 136 -12.74 2.65 14.76
C ALA A 136 -13.96 1.80 14.40
N ALA A 137 -14.33 1.83 13.13
CA ALA A 137 -15.32 0.91 12.60
C ALA A 137 -14.76 -0.52 12.53
N ASP A 138 -15.64 -1.51 12.64
CA ASP A 138 -15.25 -2.92 12.46
C ASP A 138 -15.00 -3.26 10.98
N TYR A 139 -15.71 -2.57 10.08
CA TYR A 139 -15.55 -2.66 8.63
C TYR A 139 -15.83 -1.29 8.04
N GLN A 140 -15.11 -0.91 7.01
CA GLN A 140 -15.35 0.36 6.33
C GLN A 140 -14.94 0.32 4.86
N SER A 141 -15.36 1.34 4.14
CA SER A 141 -14.94 1.71 2.79
C SER A 141 -15.05 3.24 2.75
N ALA A 142 -13.91 3.92 2.83
CA ALA A 142 -13.82 5.37 3.01
C ALA A 142 -12.82 5.94 2.00
N SER A 143 -13.20 5.89 0.73
CA SER A 143 -12.38 6.29 -0.40
C SER A 143 -13.17 7.21 -1.33
N SER A 144 -12.55 7.72 -2.37
CA SER A 144 -13.22 8.49 -3.41
C SER A 144 -13.95 7.63 -4.46
N ALA A 145 -14.09 6.32 -4.23
CA ALA A 145 -14.74 5.44 -5.18
C ALA A 145 -16.26 5.54 -5.15
N ASN A 146 -16.90 5.22 -6.26
CA ASN A 146 -18.32 5.02 -6.38
C ASN A 146 -18.59 3.80 -7.27
N PRO A 147 -19.06 2.68 -6.69
CA PRO A 147 -19.58 2.51 -5.33
C PRO A 147 -18.52 2.28 -4.27
N GLU A 148 -18.82 2.65 -3.01
CA GLU A 148 -18.13 2.18 -1.83
C GLU A 148 -18.62 0.78 -1.43
N ILE A 149 -17.71 -0.13 -1.07
CA ILE A 149 -18.04 -1.53 -0.78
C ILE A 149 -17.31 -1.99 0.47
N ALA A 150 -18.04 -2.46 1.47
CA ALA A 150 -17.50 -3.11 2.65
C ALA A 150 -18.11 -4.49 2.86
N SER A 151 -17.37 -5.41 3.46
CA SER A 151 -17.80 -6.78 3.67
C SER A 151 -17.69 -7.19 5.14
N ILE A 152 -18.79 -7.66 5.71
CA ILE A 152 -18.81 -8.22 7.08
C ILE A 152 -18.40 -9.69 7.00
N SER A 153 -17.23 -10.01 7.55
CA SER A 153 -16.67 -11.37 7.61
C SER A 153 -15.68 -11.44 8.81
N PRO A 154 -15.51 -12.62 9.45
CA PRO A 154 -16.29 -13.84 9.30
C PRO A 154 -17.69 -13.71 9.89
N LEU A 155 -18.63 -14.48 9.36
CA LEU A 155 -19.99 -14.52 9.89
C LEU A 155 -20.10 -15.52 11.05
N SER A 156 -21.08 -15.29 11.92
CA SER A 156 -21.38 -16.19 13.05
C SER A 156 -22.81 -16.73 12.96
N ASP A 157 -23.02 -17.95 13.45
CA ASP A 157 -24.36 -18.51 13.62
C ASP A 157 -25.17 -17.71 14.62
N GLY A 158 -26.50 -17.72 14.46
CA GLY A 158 -27.43 -17.01 15.32
C GLY A 158 -27.68 -15.59 14.81
N THR A 159 -27.95 -14.67 15.73
CA THR A 159 -28.31 -13.29 15.40
C THR A 159 -27.20 -12.33 15.79
N SER A 160 -26.69 -11.63 14.81
CA SER A 160 -25.71 -10.54 14.95
C SER A 160 -26.33 -9.20 14.57
N GLN A 161 -25.96 -8.14 15.24
CA GLN A 161 -26.45 -6.78 14.96
C GLN A 161 -25.28 -5.90 14.54
N TYR A 162 -25.56 -5.01 13.59
CA TYR A 162 -24.61 -4.04 13.06
C TYR A 162 -25.29 -2.70 12.86
N THR A 163 -24.51 -1.63 12.93
CA THR A 163 -24.91 -0.31 12.44
C THR A 163 -24.14 -0.03 11.17
N VAL A 164 -24.85 0.14 10.05
CA VAL A 164 -24.29 0.58 8.77
C VAL A 164 -24.43 2.09 8.72
N LYS A 165 -23.33 2.78 8.63
CA LYS A 165 -23.23 4.24 8.70
C LYS A 165 -22.77 4.81 7.38
N VAL A 166 -23.48 5.81 6.85
CA VAL A 166 -23.09 6.60 5.69
C VAL A 166 -22.66 7.98 6.14
N VAL A 167 -21.48 8.39 5.71
CA VAL A 167 -20.90 9.70 5.99
C VAL A 167 -20.77 10.49 4.69
N PRO A 168 -21.39 11.68 4.58
CA PRO A 168 -21.31 12.52 3.39
C PRO A 168 -20.02 13.34 3.40
N TYR A 169 -18.93 12.78 2.89
CA TYR A 169 -17.61 13.44 2.90
C TYR A 169 -17.63 14.72 2.06
N THR A 170 -18.04 14.65 0.80
CA THR A 170 -18.22 15.84 -0.07
C THR A 170 -19.50 15.75 -0.91
N PRO A 171 -20.69 15.79 -0.27
CA PRO A 171 -21.96 15.66 -0.98
C PRO A 171 -22.27 16.90 -1.83
N THR A 172 -23.05 16.74 -2.92
CA THR A 172 -23.55 17.83 -3.75
C THR A 172 -25.09 17.96 -3.75
N GLY A 173 -25.78 17.22 -2.87
CA GLY A 173 -27.24 17.35 -2.65
C GLY A 173 -28.04 16.14 -3.13
N GLU A 174 -27.38 15.02 -3.39
CA GLU A 174 -28.01 13.75 -3.79
C GLU A 174 -28.41 12.90 -2.59
N SER A 175 -29.24 11.90 -2.90
CA SER A 175 -29.48 10.75 -2.02
C SER A 175 -28.63 9.59 -2.47
N VAL A 176 -28.21 8.79 -1.51
CA VAL A 176 -27.41 7.60 -1.76
C VAL A 176 -28.26 6.35 -1.69
N HIS A 177 -27.83 5.31 -2.36
CA HIS A 177 -28.48 4.00 -2.39
C HIS A 177 -27.54 2.95 -1.80
N VAL A 178 -28.03 2.22 -0.79
CA VAL A 178 -27.26 1.14 -0.16
C VAL A 178 -27.95 -0.20 -0.44
N THR A 179 -27.16 -1.17 -0.87
CA THR A 179 -27.60 -2.56 -1.01
C THR A 179 -26.79 -3.46 -0.08
N ILE A 180 -27.45 -4.47 0.48
CA ILE A 180 -26.87 -5.41 1.43
C ILE A 180 -27.26 -6.83 1.00
N GLU A 181 -26.27 -7.67 0.76
CA GLU A 181 -26.49 -9.04 0.28
C GLU A 181 -25.61 -10.05 1.05
N LEU A 182 -26.17 -11.24 1.28
CA LEU A 182 -25.39 -12.36 1.82
C LEU A 182 -24.73 -13.11 0.67
N LEU A 183 -23.40 -13.10 0.66
CA LEU A 183 -22.60 -13.90 -0.25
C LEU A 183 -22.24 -15.22 0.45
N PRO A 184 -22.72 -16.37 -0.02
CA PRO A 184 -22.46 -17.66 0.65
C PRO A 184 -20.98 -18.10 0.56
N GLY A 185 -20.16 -17.40 -0.22
CA GLY A 185 -18.80 -17.83 -0.51
C GLY A 185 -18.77 -19.12 -1.33
N SER A 186 -17.82 -19.29 -2.21
CA SER A 186 -17.54 -20.60 -2.80
C SER A 186 -16.97 -21.49 -1.69
N GLY A 187 -17.57 -22.67 -1.50
CA GLY A 187 -17.32 -23.59 -0.38
C GLY A 187 -15.86 -23.84 -0.05
N SER A 188 -15.61 -24.33 1.14
CA SER A 188 -14.34 -24.55 1.81
C SER A 188 -13.17 -24.90 0.87
N GLY A 189 -12.58 -23.91 0.26
CA GLY A 189 -11.24 -24.00 -0.24
C GLY A 189 -10.32 -23.81 0.96
N GLY A 190 -10.03 -24.86 1.69
CA GLY A 190 -8.77 -24.86 2.43
C GLY A 190 -7.70 -24.50 1.43
N SER A 191 -6.72 -23.67 1.83
CA SER A 191 -5.56 -23.38 0.98
C SER A 191 -5.07 -24.70 0.37
N THR A 192 -5.15 -24.81 -0.96
CA THR A 192 -4.68 -25.99 -1.69
C THR A 192 -3.14 -26.00 -1.80
N GLY A 193 -2.49 -25.05 -1.11
CA GLY A 193 -1.09 -24.71 -1.28
C GLY A 193 -0.87 -23.88 -2.56
N PHE A 194 0.11 -23.03 -2.51
CA PHE A 194 0.47 -22.23 -3.68
C PHE A 194 1.14 -23.13 -4.71
N GLY A 195 0.60 -23.15 -5.93
CA GLY A 195 1.28 -23.71 -7.10
C GLY A 195 2.53 -22.90 -7.44
N GLY A 196 3.05 -23.12 -8.61
CA GLY A 196 4.14 -22.31 -9.16
C GLY A 196 5.33 -23.14 -9.63
N PRO A 197 6.34 -22.51 -10.24
CA PRO A 197 7.51 -23.18 -10.75
C PRO A 197 8.41 -23.67 -9.61
N ASP A 198 9.04 -24.84 -9.82
CA ASP A 198 10.05 -25.36 -8.92
C ASP A 198 11.28 -24.42 -8.88
N PRO A 199 11.62 -23.80 -7.74
CA PRO A 199 12.75 -22.89 -7.64
C PRO A 199 14.12 -23.59 -7.81
N THR A 200 14.18 -24.91 -7.82
CA THR A 200 15.41 -25.66 -8.14
C THR A 200 15.65 -25.76 -9.64
N THR A 201 14.66 -25.44 -10.47
CA THR A 201 14.80 -25.44 -11.93
C THR A 201 15.76 -24.32 -12.37
N PRO A 202 16.77 -24.61 -13.22
CA PRO A 202 17.67 -23.59 -13.73
C PRO A 202 16.91 -22.44 -14.40
N GLY A 203 17.34 -21.20 -14.13
CA GLY A 203 16.71 -19.98 -14.65
C GLY A 203 15.54 -19.45 -13.81
N ILE A 204 14.96 -20.26 -12.95
CA ILE A 204 13.92 -19.80 -12.01
C ILE A 204 14.58 -19.02 -10.85
N PRO A 205 14.11 -17.79 -10.55
CA PRO A 205 14.62 -17.00 -9.44
C PRO A 205 14.46 -17.72 -8.09
N ARG A 206 15.45 -17.58 -7.24
CA ARG A 206 15.43 -18.02 -5.83
C ARG A 206 15.79 -16.85 -4.95
N TYR A 207 15.27 -16.83 -3.73
CA TYR A 207 15.45 -15.71 -2.82
C TYR A 207 16.00 -16.18 -1.48
N GLN A 208 16.82 -15.33 -0.87
CA GLN A 208 17.31 -15.46 0.50
C GLN A 208 16.80 -14.26 1.29
N ASN A 209 16.16 -14.52 2.43
CA ASN A 209 15.62 -13.46 3.27
C ASN A 209 16.62 -13.05 4.34
N PHE A 210 16.83 -11.76 4.50
CA PHE A 210 17.60 -11.14 5.56
C PHE A 210 16.65 -10.50 6.58
N TYR A 211 16.86 -10.84 7.84
CA TYR A 211 16.04 -10.42 8.96
C TYR A 211 16.74 -9.32 9.75
N ALA A 212 16.00 -8.30 10.14
CA ALA A 212 16.51 -7.26 11.04
C ALA A 212 16.93 -7.89 12.39
N PRO A 213 17.95 -7.30 13.06
CA PRO A 213 18.42 -7.83 14.35
C PRO A 213 17.33 -7.76 15.42
N ALA A 214 17.20 -8.84 16.19
CA ALA A 214 16.27 -8.92 17.31
C ALA A 214 16.50 -7.82 18.34
N GLY A 215 15.44 -7.19 18.82
CA GLY A 215 15.48 -6.09 19.79
C GLY A 215 15.91 -4.73 19.20
N SER A 216 16.10 -4.64 17.88
CA SER A 216 16.37 -3.36 17.21
C SER A 216 15.07 -2.59 16.92
N SER A 217 15.18 -1.29 16.66
CA SER A 217 14.04 -0.46 16.22
C SER A 217 13.47 -0.89 14.86
N ALA A 218 14.20 -1.72 14.10
CA ALA A 218 13.71 -2.32 12.87
C ALA A 218 12.76 -3.51 13.10
N GLU A 219 12.51 -3.92 14.35
CA GLU A 219 11.61 -5.03 14.69
C GLU A 219 10.17 -4.62 14.98
N THR A 220 9.85 -3.35 15.18
CA THR A 220 8.55 -2.99 15.75
C THR A 220 7.80 -1.89 14.97
N SER A 221 8.38 -1.36 13.92
CA SER A 221 7.82 -0.22 13.20
C SER A 221 8.27 -0.19 11.75
N ALA A 222 8.15 -1.32 11.05
CA ALA A 222 8.71 -1.50 9.71
C ALA A 222 7.71 -1.31 8.57
N GLY A 223 6.54 -0.78 8.84
CA GLY A 223 5.57 -0.43 7.79
C GLY A 223 6.09 0.68 6.87
N GLU A 224 5.52 0.78 5.66
CA GLU A 224 5.98 1.67 4.58
C GLU A 224 7.47 1.47 4.30
N PHE A 225 7.79 0.27 3.87
CA PHE A 225 9.17 -0.18 3.75
C PHE A 225 9.81 0.36 2.49
N ASN A 226 10.81 1.22 2.65
CA ASN A 226 11.63 1.75 1.56
C ASN A 226 12.96 1.02 1.44
N ILE A 227 13.44 0.80 0.21
CA ILE A 227 14.74 0.19 -0.06
C ILE A 227 15.46 0.87 -1.21
N GLY A 228 16.75 1.19 -1.03
CA GLY A 228 17.63 1.68 -2.07
C GLY A 228 18.94 0.91 -2.10
N PHE A 229 19.53 0.74 -3.27
CA PHE A 229 20.81 0.06 -3.43
C PHE A 229 21.86 1.00 -4.02
N ASN A 230 23.02 1.11 -3.35
CA ASN A 230 24.16 1.85 -3.86
C ASN A 230 25.13 0.90 -4.60
N PRO A 231 25.20 0.93 -5.94
CA PRO A 231 26.05 0.02 -6.70
C PRO A 231 27.56 0.29 -6.53
N ARG A 232 27.94 1.47 -6.02
CA ARG A 232 29.34 1.83 -5.75
C ARG A 232 29.89 1.17 -4.50
N SER A 233 29.08 1.12 -3.44
CA SER A 233 29.46 0.52 -2.15
C SER A 233 29.00 -0.92 -2.00
N GLY A 234 27.96 -1.34 -2.75
CA GLY A 234 27.28 -2.64 -2.59
C GLY A 234 26.38 -2.69 -1.37
N ARG A 235 26.01 -1.55 -0.80
CA ARG A 235 25.18 -1.44 0.40
C ARG A 235 23.74 -1.15 0.04
N ILE A 236 22.84 -1.63 0.90
CA ILE A 236 21.41 -1.37 0.83
C ILE A 236 21.07 -0.37 1.93
N MET A 237 20.29 0.65 1.60
CA MET A 237 19.69 1.55 2.56
C MET A 237 18.21 1.26 2.66
N THR A 238 17.67 1.21 3.88
CA THR A 238 16.25 1.01 4.15
C THR A 238 15.73 2.07 5.11
N MET A 239 14.47 2.42 4.96
CA MET A 239 13.78 3.34 5.85
C MET A 239 12.35 2.81 6.07
N ASN A 240 11.83 3.05 7.24
CA ASN A 240 10.43 2.92 7.61
C ASN A 240 10.05 4.18 8.40
N ILE A 241 8.89 4.24 9.00
CA ILE A 241 8.35 5.45 9.69
C ILE A 241 9.34 6.25 10.58
N GLY A 242 10.60 6.03 10.55
CA GLY A 242 11.59 6.83 11.30
C GLY A 242 12.98 6.30 11.19
N PRO A 243 13.28 5.07 11.59
CA PRO A 243 14.64 4.54 11.54
C PRO A 243 15.13 4.32 10.12
N ILE A 244 16.39 4.71 9.89
CA ILE A 244 17.13 4.38 8.66
C ILE A 244 18.19 3.32 9.00
N TRP A 245 18.21 2.27 8.23
CA TRP A 245 19.16 1.18 8.37
C TRP A 245 20.00 1.02 7.12
N ARG A 246 21.26 0.70 7.33
CA ARG A 246 22.18 0.25 6.29
C ARG A 246 22.37 -1.25 6.42
N LEU A 247 22.08 -1.97 5.34
CA LEU A 247 22.26 -3.40 5.26
C LEU A 247 23.38 -3.72 4.28
N THR A 248 24.38 -4.48 4.75
CA THR A 248 25.45 -5.01 3.91
C THR A 248 25.24 -6.51 3.77
N PRO A 249 24.73 -6.99 2.62
CA PRO A 249 24.53 -8.42 2.40
C PRO A 249 25.88 -9.12 2.28
N PRO A 250 25.96 -10.41 2.67
CA PRO A 250 27.17 -11.18 2.49
C PRO A 250 27.53 -11.29 0.99
N GLU A 251 28.80 -11.14 0.67
CA GLU A 251 29.29 -11.43 -0.67
C GLU A 251 29.58 -12.91 -0.83
N ARG A 252 29.25 -13.46 -2.02
CA ARG A 252 29.66 -14.80 -2.40
C ARG A 252 31.13 -14.79 -2.78
N LEU A 253 32.00 -15.11 -1.84
CA LEU A 253 33.45 -15.02 -2.02
C LEU A 253 34.04 -16.17 -2.84
N SER A 254 33.53 -17.39 -2.68
CA SER A 254 33.93 -18.58 -3.46
C SER A 254 33.03 -19.79 -3.16
N PRO A 255 33.07 -20.87 -3.94
CA PRO A 255 32.40 -22.12 -3.60
C PRO A 255 32.90 -22.73 -2.29
N ALA A 256 34.14 -22.45 -1.89
CA ALA A 256 34.71 -22.92 -0.62
C ALA A 256 34.29 -22.06 0.59
N ASN A 257 33.83 -20.83 0.33
CA ASN A 257 33.32 -19.94 1.37
C ASN A 257 31.96 -19.40 0.94
N PRO A 258 30.95 -20.28 0.91
CA PRO A 258 29.62 -19.91 0.46
C PRO A 258 29.04 -18.82 1.33
N GLU A 259 28.15 -18.01 0.75
CA GLU A 259 27.40 -16.99 1.47
C GLU A 259 26.90 -17.55 2.80
N CYS A 260 27.51 -17.09 3.86
CA CYS A 260 27.09 -17.40 5.20
C CYS A 260 26.34 -16.16 5.68
N CYS A 261 25.22 -16.27 5.81
CA CYS A 261 24.16 -16.35 6.72
C CYS A 261 23.53 -15.03 7.12
N GLU A 262 24.24 -14.01 7.52
CA GLU A 262 23.65 -12.78 8.05
C GLU A 262 24.15 -11.57 7.30
N ALA A 263 23.25 -10.66 7.01
CA ALA A 263 23.62 -9.32 6.59
C ALA A 263 24.07 -8.53 7.82
N LEU A 264 25.01 -7.64 7.63
CA LEU A 264 25.36 -6.64 8.64
C LEU A 264 24.33 -5.52 8.58
N TRP A 265 23.63 -5.30 9.67
CA TRP A 265 22.70 -4.18 9.84
C TRP A 265 23.32 -3.12 10.72
N GLU A 266 23.27 -1.87 10.27
CA GLU A 266 23.82 -0.71 10.98
C GLU A 266 22.76 0.40 11.03
N ASP A 267 22.46 0.88 12.23
CA ASP A 267 21.57 2.03 12.41
C ASP A 267 22.23 3.30 11.85
N LYS A 268 21.56 3.97 10.94
CA LYS A 268 21.96 5.23 10.29
C LYS A 268 20.94 6.35 10.52
N THR A 269 20.03 6.13 11.44
CA THR A 269 19.04 7.12 11.88
C THR A 269 19.75 8.37 12.43
N ASN A 270 19.22 9.53 12.09
CA ASN A 270 19.74 10.80 12.58
C ASN A 270 18.62 11.84 12.75
N LEU A 271 18.97 13.04 13.21
CA LEU A 271 18.01 14.11 13.50
C LEU A 271 17.27 14.65 12.26
N THR A 272 17.67 14.30 11.05
CA THR A 272 16.95 14.65 9.82
C THR A 272 15.81 13.68 9.53
N THR A 273 15.75 12.56 10.25
CA THR A 273 14.74 11.53 10.13
C THR A 273 13.84 11.56 11.38
N ILE A 274 13.11 12.64 11.53
CA ILE A 274 12.10 12.75 12.58
C ILE A 274 10.97 11.79 12.22
N THR A 275 10.51 11.01 13.18
CA THR A 275 9.31 10.19 13.01
C THR A 275 8.16 11.06 12.53
N GLY A 276 7.62 10.75 11.38
CA GLY A 276 6.54 11.46 10.71
C GLY A 276 5.61 10.45 10.05
N LEU A 277 4.94 10.90 9.02
CA LEU A 277 4.08 10.09 8.16
C LEU A 277 4.73 9.95 6.79
N ASP A 278 4.38 8.92 6.06
CA ASP A 278 4.78 8.68 4.66
C ASP A 278 6.29 8.85 4.44
N PRO A 279 7.11 8.00 5.05
CA PRO A 279 8.56 8.06 4.84
C PRO A 279 8.88 7.67 3.40
N ILE A 280 9.82 8.37 2.78
CA ILE A 280 10.39 7.97 1.50
C ILE A 280 11.91 7.96 1.55
N LEU A 281 12.51 6.84 1.09
CA LEU A 281 13.94 6.73 0.88
C LEU A 281 14.20 6.25 -0.54
N PHE A 282 15.02 6.96 -1.25
CA PHE A 282 15.42 6.62 -2.61
C PHE A 282 16.92 6.71 -2.77
N THR A 283 17.55 5.73 -3.43
CA THR A 283 18.97 5.78 -3.78
C THR A 283 19.14 5.89 -5.29
N ASP A 284 19.71 7.00 -5.74
CA ASP A 284 20.14 7.19 -7.12
C ASP A 284 21.25 6.22 -7.48
N GLN A 285 20.99 5.29 -8.36
CA GLN A 285 21.92 4.21 -8.68
C GLN A 285 23.14 4.68 -9.48
N LYS A 286 23.07 5.83 -10.16
CA LYS A 286 24.19 6.38 -10.91
C LYS A 286 25.19 7.08 -10.00
N THR A 287 24.72 7.90 -9.07
CA THR A 287 25.57 8.68 -8.15
C THR A 287 25.86 7.96 -6.84
N GLY A 288 24.99 7.05 -6.41
CA GLY A 288 25.02 6.40 -5.10
C GLY A 288 24.50 7.31 -3.98
N ARG A 289 23.92 8.48 -4.30
CA ARG A 289 23.29 9.37 -3.32
C ARG A 289 21.99 8.78 -2.85
N THR A 290 21.81 8.71 -1.53
CA THR A 290 20.56 8.31 -0.90
C THR A 290 19.84 9.53 -0.36
N PHE A 291 18.58 9.67 -0.70
CA PHE A 291 17.65 10.69 -0.21
C PHE A 291 16.75 10.08 0.85
N ALA A 292 16.35 10.87 1.82
CA ALA A 292 15.32 10.52 2.80
C ALA A 292 14.44 11.74 3.05
N SER A 293 13.14 11.50 3.06
CA SER A 293 12.11 12.48 3.41
C SER A 293 11.12 11.85 4.37
N ASN A 294 10.49 12.65 5.19
CA ASN A 294 9.44 12.20 6.11
C ASN A 294 8.46 13.34 6.34
N SER A 295 7.20 13.13 6.04
CA SER A 295 6.16 14.12 6.24
C SER A 295 5.97 14.45 7.72
N THR A 296 5.87 15.72 8.03
CA THR A 296 5.45 16.18 9.37
C THR A 296 3.98 16.61 9.29
N VAL A 297 3.14 16.01 10.09
CA VAL A 297 1.69 16.23 10.09
C VAL A 297 1.31 17.69 9.76
N GLY A 298 0.80 17.88 8.57
CA GLY A 298 0.07 19.09 8.17
C GLY A 298 0.88 20.28 7.68
N ALA A 299 2.22 20.24 7.56
CA ALA A 299 2.93 21.46 7.15
C ALA A 299 4.12 21.30 6.20
N ASN A 300 5.01 20.37 6.41
CA ASN A 300 6.27 20.24 5.66
C ASN A 300 6.84 18.82 5.80
N ALA A 301 7.74 18.44 4.89
CA ALA A 301 8.56 17.26 5.06
C ALA A 301 9.96 17.61 5.60
N VAL A 302 10.54 16.74 6.39
CA VAL A 302 11.96 16.79 6.75
C VAL A 302 12.72 16.02 5.69
N TYR A 303 13.65 16.69 5.00
CA TYR A 303 14.33 16.15 3.85
C TYR A 303 15.86 16.26 4.00
N GLY A 304 16.57 15.24 3.56
CA GLY A 304 18.02 15.24 3.52
C GLY A 304 18.59 14.22 2.53
N TYR A 305 19.91 14.26 2.35
CA TYR A 305 20.59 13.27 1.53
C TYR A 305 21.93 12.85 2.14
N SER A 306 22.40 11.67 1.73
CA SER A 306 23.72 11.13 2.10
C SER A 306 24.47 10.64 0.87
N ASP A 307 25.77 10.99 0.77
CA ASP A 307 26.69 10.52 -0.28
C ASP A 307 27.59 9.35 0.19
N ASN A 308 27.36 8.84 1.40
CA ASN A 308 28.20 7.83 2.04
C ASN A 308 27.40 6.80 2.85
N ASP A 309 26.26 6.37 2.27
CA ASP A 309 25.41 5.31 2.81
C ASP A 309 24.98 5.57 4.27
N GLY A 310 24.59 6.81 4.57
CA GLY A 310 24.06 7.20 5.86
C GLY A 310 25.10 7.54 6.94
N ASP A 311 26.42 7.48 6.65
CA ASP A 311 27.44 7.87 7.62
C ASP A 311 27.43 9.39 7.91
N LEU A 312 27.00 10.20 6.93
CA LEU A 312 26.73 11.62 7.10
C LEU A 312 25.49 12.01 6.29
N TRP A 313 24.56 12.69 6.93
CA TRP A 313 23.39 13.26 6.29
C TRP A 313 23.51 14.77 6.17
N VAL A 314 23.13 15.31 5.03
CA VAL A 314 23.04 16.74 4.75
C VAL A 314 21.56 17.12 4.77
N PRO A 315 21.09 17.78 5.84
CA PRO A 315 19.69 18.23 5.90
C PRO A 315 19.48 19.44 4.99
N LEU A 316 18.30 19.54 4.40
CA LEU A 316 17.86 20.76 3.73
C LEU A 316 17.04 21.65 4.68
N ALA A 317 17.24 22.95 4.56
CA ALA A 317 16.60 23.93 5.43
C ALA A 317 15.09 24.11 5.17
N ALA A 318 14.61 23.64 4.05
CA ALA A 318 13.21 23.69 3.66
C ALA A 318 12.84 22.43 2.90
N SER A 319 11.62 21.95 3.15
CA SER A 319 10.99 20.94 2.32
C SER A 319 10.89 21.42 0.86
N PRO A 320 11.07 20.54 -0.11
CA PRO A 320 10.78 20.88 -1.51
C PRO A 320 9.32 21.32 -1.70
N VAL A 321 8.41 20.85 -0.87
CA VAL A 321 6.97 21.13 -0.98
C VAL A 321 6.48 21.91 0.23
N SER A 322 5.57 22.85 0.01
CA SER A 322 4.96 23.67 1.04
C SER A 322 3.49 23.30 1.24
N GLY A 323 3.14 22.96 2.50
CA GLY A 323 1.76 22.82 2.99
C GLY A 323 1.11 21.46 2.76
N GLY A 324 0.61 20.86 3.84
CA GLY A 324 -0.27 19.69 3.86
C GLY A 324 0.15 18.56 2.93
N THR A 325 1.31 17.96 3.16
CA THR A 325 1.85 16.92 2.28
C THR A 325 1.44 15.55 2.73
N ASP A 326 1.10 14.73 1.77
CA ASP A 326 0.79 13.32 1.87
C ASP A 326 1.44 12.58 0.70
N HIS A 327 1.79 11.33 0.86
CA HIS A 327 2.39 10.50 -0.18
C HIS A 327 3.57 11.14 -0.91
N GLU A 328 4.67 11.36 -0.20
CA GLU A 328 5.88 11.86 -0.83
C GLU A 328 6.57 10.77 -1.63
N THR A 329 7.17 11.13 -2.76
CA THR A 329 7.98 10.22 -3.55
C THR A 329 9.17 10.94 -4.17
N ILE A 330 10.29 10.22 -4.30
CA ILE A 330 11.54 10.72 -4.88
C ILE A 330 12.00 9.76 -5.96
N GLY A 331 12.34 10.30 -7.13
CA GLY A 331 12.97 9.54 -8.21
C GLY A 331 14.00 10.35 -8.95
N SER A 332 14.94 9.69 -9.59
CA SER A 332 15.98 10.35 -10.41
C SER A 332 16.22 9.62 -11.72
N GLY A 333 16.77 10.33 -12.66
CA GLY A 333 17.20 9.78 -13.95
C GLY A 333 17.74 10.84 -14.89
N PRO A 334 18.07 10.42 -16.13
CA PRO A 334 18.65 11.34 -17.12
C PRO A 334 17.66 12.44 -17.50
N TYR A 335 18.18 13.54 -17.99
CA TYR A 335 17.36 14.56 -18.62
C TYR A 335 16.79 14.06 -19.95
N PRO A 336 15.56 14.45 -20.33
CA PRO A 336 15.09 14.23 -21.69
C PRO A 336 15.99 14.97 -22.70
N ALA A 337 16.06 14.47 -23.93
CA ALA A 337 16.99 15.00 -24.96
C ALA A 337 16.89 16.52 -25.14
N SER A 338 15.69 17.09 -25.01
CA SER A 338 15.43 18.53 -25.09
C SER A 338 16.12 19.36 -24.00
N LEU A 339 16.47 18.73 -22.87
CA LEU A 339 17.05 19.35 -21.69
C LEU A 339 18.50 18.89 -21.40
N ASN A 340 19.13 18.19 -22.33
CA ASN A 340 20.51 17.70 -22.16
C ASN A 340 21.53 18.82 -21.80
N ALA A 341 21.25 20.06 -22.19
CA ALA A 341 22.08 21.22 -21.83
C ALA A 341 22.11 21.51 -20.32
N LEU A 342 21.18 21.00 -19.55
CA LEU A 342 21.16 21.12 -18.08
C LEU A 342 22.10 20.15 -17.39
N SER A 343 22.51 19.08 -18.09
CA SER A 343 23.48 18.11 -17.57
C SER A 343 24.85 18.78 -17.32
N ASN A 344 25.34 18.65 -16.11
CA ASN A 344 26.64 19.28 -15.70
C ASN A 344 27.30 18.44 -14.57
N SER A 345 28.45 18.89 -14.09
CA SER A 345 29.21 18.18 -13.05
C SER A 345 28.55 18.20 -11.67
N VAL A 346 27.64 19.14 -11.40
CA VAL A 346 26.97 19.25 -10.11
C VAL A 346 25.87 18.20 -10.02
N ASN A 347 25.04 18.06 -11.06
CA ASN A 347 23.96 17.07 -11.12
C ASN A 347 24.39 15.72 -11.69
N GLN A 348 25.62 15.60 -12.19
CA GLN A 348 26.20 14.38 -12.80
C GLN A 348 25.33 13.81 -13.94
N GLY A 349 24.52 14.67 -14.57
CA GLY A 349 23.58 14.30 -15.64
C GLY A 349 22.29 13.64 -15.16
N GLU A 350 21.94 13.77 -13.88
CA GLU A 350 20.67 13.32 -13.30
C GLU A 350 19.79 14.50 -12.92
N ALA A 351 18.53 14.43 -13.27
CA ALA A 351 17.45 15.20 -12.69
C ALA A 351 16.83 14.43 -11.52
N VAL A 352 16.55 15.10 -10.41
CA VAL A 352 15.85 14.50 -9.27
C VAL A 352 14.47 15.12 -9.18
N TYR A 353 13.45 14.28 -9.03
CA TYR A 353 12.08 14.71 -8.88
C TYR A 353 11.59 14.38 -7.48
N TYR A 354 10.88 15.33 -6.90
CA TYR A 354 10.15 15.16 -5.66
C TYR A 354 8.68 15.44 -5.95
N CYS A 355 7.83 14.45 -5.77
CA CYS A 355 6.39 14.60 -5.93
C CYS A 355 5.70 14.38 -4.59
N SER A 356 4.58 15.04 -4.38
CA SER A 356 3.72 14.83 -3.22
C SER A 356 2.31 15.27 -3.53
N GLN A 357 1.39 14.76 -2.77
CA GLN A 357 -0.02 15.11 -2.83
C GLN A 357 -0.37 16.09 -1.72
N SER A 358 -1.30 17.01 -1.97
CA SER A 358 -1.86 17.87 -0.93
C SER A 358 -2.94 17.12 -0.17
N PHE A 359 -2.82 17.08 1.17
CA PHE A 359 -3.79 16.43 2.04
C PHE A 359 -5.18 17.11 2.00
N PRO A 360 -6.31 16.39 2.09
CA PRO A 360 -6.44 14.93 2.17
C PRO A 360 -6.49 14.21 0.80
N LEU A 361 -6.93 14.82 -0.27
CA LEU A 361 -7.05 14.24 -1.62
C LEU A 361 -6.85 15.32 -2.68
N GLY A 362 -5.92 16.22 -2.42
CA GLY A 362 -5.64 17.33 -3.32
C GLY A 362 -4.82 16.94 -4.54
N PRO A 363 -4.41 17.95 -5.30
CA PRO A 363 -3.58 17.76 -6.47
C PRO A 363 -2.21 17.20 -6.12
N ALA A 364 -1.65 16.37 -7.00
CA ALA A 364 -0.24 15.99 -6.93
C ALA A 364 0.63 17.03 -7.63
N THR A 365 1.72 17.41 -6.97
CA THR A 365 2.68 18.41 -7.45
C THR A 365 4.07 17.79 -7.48
N CYS A 366 4.78 17.92 -8.60
CA CYS A 366 6.15 17.49 -8.75
C CYS A 366 7.09 18.69 -8.87
N GLN A 367 8.25 18.61 -8.24
CA GLN A 367 9.35 19.56 -8.34
C GLN A 367 10.60 18.89 -8.88
N ARG A 368 11.33 19.57 -9.76
CA ARG A 368 12.60 19.08 -10.30
C ARG A 368 13.78 19.79 -9.64
N SER A 369 14.78 19.00 -9.34
CA SER A 369 16.10 19.48 -8.92
C SER A 369 17.12 19.31 -10.06
N ASP A 370 17.81 20.38 -10.39
CA ASP A 370 18.97 20.40 -11.29
C ASP A 370 20.29 20.46 -10.51
N THR A 371 20.24 20.21 -9.20
CA THR A 371 21.39 20.23 -8.26
C THR A 371 21.53 18.91 -7.49
N LEU A 372 21.10 17.82 -8.08
CA LEU A 372 21.12 16.48 -7.47
C LEU A 372 20.44 16.48 -6.08
N GLY A 373 19.22 17.04 -6.00
CA GLY A 373 18.42 17.09 -4.79
C GLY A 373 18.83 18.12 -3.74
N ALA A 374 19.85 18.95 -3.98
CA ALA A 374 20.27 19.98 -3.03
C ALA A 374 19.36 21.22 -3.04
N SER A 375 18.62 21.46 -4.11
CA SER A 375 17.58 22.48 -4.23
C SER A 375 16.60 22.09 -5.30
N TYR A 376 15.36 22.57 -5.20
CA TYR A 376 14.28 22.26 -6.13
C TYR A 376 13.72 23.53 -6.78
N GLY A 377 13.24 23.38 -8.01
CA GLY A 377 12.52 24.38 -8.75
C GLY A 377 11.06 24.52 -8.27
N PRO A 378 10.24 25.32 -8.97
CA PRO A 378 8.83 25.46 -8.63
C PRO A 378 8.07 24.15 -8.81
N GLY A 379 7.04 23.93 -7.99
CA GLY A 379 6.11 22.83 -8.15
C GLY A 379 5.24 22.99 -9.38
N VAL A 380 5.03 21.90 -10.10
CA VAL A 380 4.15 21.80 -11.26
C VAL A 380 3.12 20.70 -11.00
N LEU A 381 1.86 21.00 -11.26
CA LEU A 381 0.76 20.04 -11.11
C LEU A 381 0.96 18.87 -12.08
N ALA A 382 1.01 17.66 -11.55
CA ALA A 382 1.01 16.42 -12.32
C ALA A 382 -0.44 16.01 -12.66
N TYR A 383 -1.37 16.16 -11.72
CA TYR A 383 -2.83 16.04 -11.89
C TYR A 383 -3.55 16.84 -10.80
N GLU A 384 -4.82 17.23 -11.05
CA GLU A 384 -5.52 18.16 -10.18
C GLU A 384 -6.28 17.51 -9.01
N GLY A 385 -6.57 16.23 -9.06
CA GLY A 385 -7.15 15.47 -7.94
C GLY A 385 -8.61 15.82 -7.56
N ASN A 386 -9.29 16.68 -8.31
CA ASN A 386 -10.57 17.27 -7.92
C ASN A 386 -11.75 16.86 -8.82
N GLY A 387 -11.61 15.79 -9.60
CA GLY A 387 -12.62 15.34 -10.57
C GLY A 387 -12.77 16.23 -11.82
N ILE A 388 -11.97 17.30 -11.96
CA ILE A 388 -11.89 18.10 -13.20
C ILE A 388 -11.02 17.37 -14.21
N THR A 389 -9.95 16.74 -13.73
CA THR A 389 -9.08 15.85 -14.47
C THR A 389 -9.50 14.40 -14.23
N GLN A 390 -9.01 13.50 -15.07
CA GLN A 390 -9.38 12.10 -15.04
C GLN A 390 -8.76 11.35 -13.84
N CYS A 391 -7.55 11.78 -13.42
CA CYS A 391 -6.81 11.15 -12.32
C CYS A 391 -7.03 11.88 -10.99
N HIS A 392 -7.23 11.10 -9.95
CA HIS A 392 -7.34 11.54 -8.56
C HIS A 392 -6.93 10.39 -7.63
N GLY A 393 -6.93 10.61 -6.32
CA GLY A 393 -6.49 9.60 -5.35
C GLY A 393 -4.98 9.61 -5.12
N LEU A 394 -4.52 8.65 -4.36
CA LEU A 394 -3.11 8.52 -3.99
C LEU A 394 -2.27 8.07 -5.18
N HIS A 395 -1.04 8.55 -5.25
CA HIS A 395 -0.08 8.15 -6.26
C HIS A 395 0.96 7.19 -5.67
N GLY A 396 1.46 6.29 -6.51
CA GLY A 396 2.64 5.50 -6.19
C GLY A 396 3.94 6.27 -6.41
N HIS A 397 5.05 5.57 -6.46
CA HIS A 397 6.37 6.17 -6.55
C HIS A 397 6.70 6.73 -7.94
N VAL A 398 7.39 7.87 -7.98
CA VAL A 398 7.82 8.52 -9.22
C VAL A 398 9.03 7.78 -9.80
N HIS A 399 8.99 7.48 -11.09
CA HIS A 399 10.08 6.84 -11.82
C HIS A 399 10.51 7.66 -13.04
N VAL A 400 11.80 7.60 -13.38
CA VAL A 400 12.36 8.26 -14.54
C VAL A 400 12.89 7.21 -15.51
N ALA A 401 12.39 7.26 -16.74
CA ALA A 401 12.81 6.37 -17.81
C ALA A 401 14.21 6.70 -18.35
N PRO A 402 14.88 5.77 -19.02
CA PRO A 402 16.19 6.02 -19.67
C PRO A 402 16.18 7.14 -20.72
N ASP A 403 15.04 7.49 -21.27
CA ASP A 403 14.85 8.61 -22.21
C ASP A 403 14.55 9.96 -21.49
N GLY A 404 14.47 9.94 -20.17
CA GLY A 404 14.18 11.13 -19.34
C GLY A 404 12.68 11.41 -19.14
N THR A 405 11.79 10.53 -19.62
CA THR A 405 10.36 10.62 -19.31
C THR A 405 10.13 10.32 -17.84
N VAL A 406 9.36 11.18 -17.17
CA VAL A 406 9.01 11.04 -15.76
C VAL A 406 7.61 10.44 -15.64
N TRP A 407 7.41 9.47 -14.80
CA TRP A 407 6.17 8.72 -14.63
C TRP A 407 5.70 8.78 -13.18
N LEU A 408 4.43 9.08 -12.96
CA LEU A 408 3.76 9.05 -11.65
C LEU A 408 2.49 8.21 -11.77
N PRO A 409 2.48 6.96 -11.27
CA PRO A 409 1.32 6.09 -11.33
C PRO A 409 0.27 6.50 -10.30
N VAL A 410 -1.01 6.29 -10.60
CA VAL A 410 -2.15 6.67 -9.76
C VAL A 410 -3.21 5.57 -9.83
N ASN A 411 -3.76 5.17 -8.70
CA ASN A 411 -4.73 4.08 -8.62
C ASN A 411 -6.14 4.45 -9.10
N GLN A 412 -6.45 5.74 -9.29
CA GLN A 412 -7.76 6.20 -9.71
C GLN A 412 -7.69 7.23 -10.84
N CYS A 413 -7.98 6.77 -12.05
CA CYS A 413 -8.10 7.63 -13.23
C CYS A 413 -9.41 7.28 -13.95
N GLY A 414 -10.51 7.91 -13.57
CA GLY A 414 -11.83 7.65 -14.15
C GLY A 414 -12.37 6.24 -13.86
N GLY A 415 -12.11 5.72 -12.64
CA GLY A 415 -12.48 4.36 -12.24
C GLY A 415 -11.55 3.27 -12.79
N GLN A 416 -10.45 3.65 -13.42
CA GLN A 416 -9.41 2.78 -13.94
C GLN A 416 -8.06 3.12 -13.31
N GLN A 417 -7.09 2.23 -13.42
CA GLN A 417 -5.69 2.51 -13.12
C GLN A 417 -5.12 3.46 -14.16
N GLY A 418 -4.16 4.28 -13.78
CA GLY A 418 -3.54 5.24 -14.69
C GLY A 418 -2.40 6.03 -14.07
N GLY A 419 -2.33 7.30 -14.38
CA GLY A 419 -1.30 8.19 -13.86
C GLY A 419 -1.05 9.40 -14.72
N ALA A 420 0.08 10.05 -14.46
CA ALA A 420 0.56 11.16 -15.23
C ALA A 420 2.04 10.97 -15.64
N PHE A 421 2.44 11.51 -16.78
CA PHE A 421 3.83 11.49 -17.22
C PHE A 421 4.25 12.81 -17.87
N SER A 422 5.55 13.06 -17.86
CA SER A 422 6.15 14.25 -18.47
C SER A 422 7.33 13.86 -19.35
N THR A 423 7.34 14.34 -20.59
CA THR A 423 8.43 14.16 -21.55
C THR A 423 9.37 15.37 -21.66
N ASP A 424 9.09 16.43 -20.91
CA ASP A 424 9.82 17.70 -20.93
C ASP A 424 10.46 18.09 -19.59
N GLY A 425 10.72 17.08 -18.75
CA GLY A 425 11.39 17.25 -17.47
C GLY A 425 10.50 17.87 -16.39
N GLY A 426 9.24 17.53 -16.34
CA GLY A 426 8.29 17.98 -15.32
C GLY A 426 7.69 19.36 -15.57
N VAL A 427 7.82 19.90 -16.78
CA VAL A 427 7.25 21.21 -17.14
C VAL A 427 5.78 21.10 -17.52
N THR A 428 5.44 20.06 -18.28
CA THR A 428 4.04 19.71 -18.61
C THR A 428 3.80 18.24 -18.30
N TRP A 429 2.56 17.91 -17.91
CA TRP A 429 2.15 16.58 -17.56
C TRP A 429 0.94 16.14 -18.38
N HIS A 430 0.90 14.86 -18.72
CA HIS A 430 -0.14 14.21 -19.50
C HIS A 430 -0.70 13.04 -18.72
N GLU A 431 -2.01 13.01 -18.50
CA GLU A 431 -2.67 11.89 -17.85
C GLU A 431 -2.85 10.71 -18.82
N PHE A 432 -2.82 9.51 -18.26
CA PHE A 432 -3.08 8.28 -19.01
C PHE A 432 -3.92 7.31 -18.19
N ILE A 433 -4.54 6.36 -18.86
CA ILE A 433 -5.26 5.25 -18.24
C ILE A 433 -4.72 3.91 -18.74
N VAL A 434 -4.84 2.89 -17.91
CA VAL A 434 -4.60 1.48 -18.26
C VAL A 434 -5.94 0.89 -18.71
N PRO A 435 -6.13 0.58 -20.00
CA PRO A 435 -7.42 0.12 -20.52
C PRO A 435 -7.89 -1.17 -19.86
N ASN A 436 -9.19 -1.24 -19.57
CA ASN A 436 -9.87 -2.41 -18.97
C ASN A 436 -9.41 -2.74 -17.54
N SER A 437 -8.59 -1.92 -16.91
CA SER A 437 -8.32 -2.01 -15.50
C SER A 437 -9.53 -1.54 -14.70
N ILE A 438 -9.66 -2.02 -13.48
CA ILE A 438 -10.69 -1.58 -12.53
C ILE A 438 -9.95 -1.16 -11.26
N SER A 439 -10.07 0.11 -10.89
CA SER A 439 -9.49 0.62 -9.66
C SER A 439 -10.07 -0.13 -8.47
N GLN A 440 -9.22 -0.49 -7.54
CA GLN A 440 -9.65 -0.92 -6.24
C GLN A 440 -9.88 0.34 -5.40
N ALA A 441 -11.07 0.47 -4.82
CA ALA A 441 -11.52 1.69 -4.18
C ALA A 441 -10.61 2.18 -3.05
N GLU A 442 -9.85 1.29 -2.44
CA GLU A 442 -9.03 1.54 -1.26
C GLU A 442 -7.73 0.75 -1.38
N GLY A 443 -7.25 0.70 -2.58
CA GLY A 443 -6.19 -0.23 -2.89
C GLY A 443 -4.82 0.38 -2.70
N ALA A 444 -3.88 -0.54 -2.65
CA ALA A 444 -2.47 -0.31 -2.75
C ALA A 444 -2.14 0.64 -3.90
N ASP A 445 -1.14 1.44 -3.68
CA ASP A 445 -0.54 2.25 -4.71
C ASP A 445 -0.10 1.38 -5.88
N PRO A 446 -0.36 1.81 -7.11
CA PRO A 446 0.22 1.16 -8.27
C PRO A 446 1.68 1.55 -8.43
N SER A 447 2.45 0.69 -9.05
CA SER A 447 3.86 0.94 -9.32
C SER A 447 4.17 0.84 -10.81
N ILE A 448 5.23 1.53 -11.22
CA ILE A 448 5.66 1.53 -12.61
C ILE A 448 7.14 1.17 -12.73
N ALA A 449 7.47 0.12 -13.46
CA ALA A 449 8.84 -0.20 -13.82
C ALA A 449 9.10 0.17 -15.28
N ILE A 450 10.34 0.56 -15.57
CA ILE A 450 10.75 0.93 -16.92
C ILE A 450 12.07 0.23 -17.22
N ASP A 451 12.12 -0.56 -18.29
CA ASP A 451 13.33 -1.24 -18.69
C ASP A 451 14.29 -0.34 -19.48
N SER A 452 15.48 -0.83 -19.77
CA SER A 452 16.50 -0.06 -20.49
C SER A 452 16.11 0.36 -21.92
N ASN A 453 14.98 -0.11 -22.43
CA ASN A 453 14.42 0.26 -23.74
C ASN A 453 13.15 1.12 -23.60
N SER A 454 12.92 1.71 -22.45
CA SER A 454 11.72 2.51 -22.11
C SER A 454 10.40 1.74 -22.27
N THR A 455 10.43 0.40 -22.11
CA THR A 455 9.20 -0.39 -21.98
C THR A 455 8.62 -0.18 -20.60
N ILE A 456 7.33 0.09 -20.55
CA ILE A 456 6.57 0.36 -19.34
C ILE A 456 5.98 -0.95 -18.84
N TYR A 457 6.14 -1.24 -17.55
CA TYR A 457 5.48 -2.31 -16.81
C TYR A 457 4.70 -1.67 -15.66
N TYR A 458 3.43 -1.46 -15.87
CA TYR A 458 2.53 -0.86 -14.88
C TYR A 458 1.93 -1.96 -14.02
N ALA A 459 2.38 -2.05 -12.77
CA ALA A 459 1.94 -3.05 -11.81
C ALA A 459 0.84 -2.48 -10.91
N TYR A 460 -0.24 -3.23 -10.72
CA TYR A 460 -1.39 -2.76 -9.98
C TYR A 460 -2.23 -3.92 -9.41
N VAL A 461 -3.01 -3.62 -8.39
CA VAL A 461 -4.04 -4.52 -7.88
C VAL A 461 -5.34 -4.20 -8.61
N ASN A 462 -5.88 -5.17 -9.33
CA ASN A 462 -7.11 -5.02 -10.08
C ASN A 462 -8.30 -5.59 -9.32
N ASN A 463 -9.33 -4.80 -9.14
CA ASN A 463 -10.60 -5.28 -8.60
C ASN A 463 -11.27 -6.22 -9.64
N GLN A 464 -11.08 -7.51 -9.46
CA GLN A 464 -11.47 -8.50 -10.45
C GLN A 464 -12.98 -8.66 -10.50
N PRO A 465 -13.62 -8.58 -11.69
CA PRO A 465 -15.01 -8.98 -11.85
C PRO A 465 -15.18 -10.45 -11.49
N VAL A 466 -16.04 -10.73 -10.52
CA VAL A 466 -16.34 -12.09 -10.07
C VAL A 466 -17.79 -12.45 -10.39
N PRO A 467 -18.13 -13.75 -10.55
CA PRO A 467 -19.51 -14.17 -10.73
C PRO A 467 -20.40 -13.70 -9.60
N ALA A 468 -21.67 -13.42 -9.89
CA ALA A 468 -22.64 -13.05 -8.87
C ALA A 468 -22.69 -14.11 -7.74
N GLY A 469 -22.63 -13.66 -6.50
CA GLY A 469 -22.57 -14.51 -5.31
C GLY A 469 -21.16 -15.02 -4.94
N SER A 470 -20.12 -14.59 -5.65
CA SER A 470 -18.74 -14.82 -5.25
C SER A 470 -18.19 -13.62 -4.44
N LEU A 471 -17.16 -13.89 -3.65
CA LEU A 471 -16.44 -12.84 -2.90
C LEU A 471 -15.61 -11.97 -3.85
N PRO A 472 -15.36 -10.69 -3.54
CA PRO A 472 -14.46 -9.85 -4.32
C PRO A 472 -13.03 -10.43 -4.33
N GLU A 473 -12.28 -10.12 -5.36
CA GLU A 473 -10.89 -10.54 -5.53
C GLU A 473 -10.06 -9.36 -6.07
N GLY A 474 -8.88 -9.14 -5.49
CA GLY A 474 -7.91 -8.11 -5.89
C GLY A 474 -6.66 -8.73 -6.50
N HIS A 475 -6.65 -8.95 -7.81
CA HIS A 475 -5.58 -9.65 -8.51
C HIS A 475 -4.37 -8.77 -8.80
N ALA A 476 -3.17 -9.29 -8.55
CA ALA A 476 -1.93 -8.65 -8.97
C ALA A 476 -1.77 -8.73 -10.50
N ARG A 477 -1.72 -7.57 -11.16
CA ARG A 477 -1.62 -7.50 -12.63
C ARG A 477 -0.49 -6.58 -13.08
N VAL A 478 -0.02 -6.82 -14.31
CA VAL A 478 0.95 -5.95 -14.97
C VAL A 478 0.49 -5.66 -16.40
N ALA A 479 0.23 -4.40 -16.68
CA ALA A 479 0.05 -3.91 -18.03
C ALA A 479 1.40 -3.51 -18.63
N VAL A 480 1.65 -3.89 -19.88
CA VAL A 480 2.91 -3.59 -20.58
C VAL A 480 2.62 -2.65 -21.75
N GLY A 481 3.42 -1.60 -21.87
CA GLY A 481 3.21 -0.58 -22.90
C GLY A 481 4.45 0.19 -23.29
N HIS A 482 4.27 1.12 -24.21
CA HIS A 482 5.29 2.07 -24.68
C HIS A 482 4.69 3.44 -24.88
N GLY A 483 5.41 4.48 -24.45
CA GLY A 483 5.07 5.87 -24.75
C GLY A 483 5.29 6.17 -26.24
N ASN A 484 4.40 6.96 -26.83
CA ASN A 484 4.47 7.43 -28.20
C ASN A 484 4.87 8.93 -28.25
N ALA A 485 5.38 9.35 -29.39
CA ALA A 485 5.81 10.74 -29.59
C ALA A 485 4.65 11.78 -29.54
N ASP A 486 3.41 11.33 -29.64
CA ASP A 486 2.20 12.16 -29.54
C ASP A 486 1.62 12.22 -28.13
N ASN A 487 2.39 11.80 -27.12
CA ASN A 487 1.98 11.72 -25.71
C ASN A 487 0.82 10.74 -25.46
N THR A 488 0.70 9.70 -26.26
CA THR A 488 -0.18 8.55 -25.99
C THR A 488 0.63 7.33 -25.58
N ILE A 489 -0.04 6.31 -25.04
CA ILE A 489 0.60 5.04 -24.68
C ILE A 489 -0.03 3.92 -25.52
N THR A 490 0.81 3.10 -26.13
CA THR A 490 0.38 1.85 -26.76
C THR A 490 0.56 0.70 -25.78
N TRP A 491 -0.56 0.19 -25.25
CA TRP A 491 -0.57 -0.98 -24.40
C TRP A 491 -0.56 -2.26 -25.23
N THR A 492 0.30 -3.21 -24.89
CA THR A 492 0.53 -4.44 -25.67
C THR A 492 0.02 -5.71 -24.99
N SER A 493 0.01 -5.72 -23.66
CA SER A 493 -0.49 -6.85 -22.86
C SER A 493 -0.86 -6.40 -21.46
N ASP A 494 -1.66 -7.24 -20.80
CA ASP A 494 -2.03 -7.13 -19.40
C ASP A 494 -2.11 -8.55 -18.81
N PHE A 495 -1.31 -8.83 -17.81
CA PHE A 495 -1.06 -10.18 -17.32
C PHE A 495 -1.37 -10.29 -15.82
N ASP A 496 -2.13 -11.32 -15.43
CA ASP A 496 -2.31 -11.69 -14.03
C ASP A 496 -1.09 -12.48 -13.55
N ILE A 497 -0.22 -11.81 -12.79
CA ILE A 497 1.05 -12.37 -12.32
C ILE A 497 0.89 -13.27 -11.10
N GLY A 498 -0.27 -13.27 -10.44
CA GLY A 498 -0.60 -14.14 -9.33
C GLY A 498 -1.24 -15.48 -9.74
N ALA A 499 -1.75 -15.58 -10.97
CA ALA A 499 -2.58 -16.70 -11.42
C ALA A 499 -1.91 -18.07 -11.29
N SER A 500 -0.59 -18.19 -11.53
CA SER A 500 0.14 -19.45 -11.39
C SER A 500 0.19 -20.00 -9.96
N HIS A 501 -0.06 -19.16 -8.97
CA HIS A 501 -0.12 -19.51 -7.54
C HIS A 501 -1.55 -19.50 -6.99
N GLY A 502 -2.55 -19.25 -7.84
CA GLY A 502 -3.95 -19.16 -7.40
C GLY A 502 -4.22 -17.96 -6.49
N ILE A 503 -3.42 -16.91 -6.60
CA ILE A 503 -3.59 -15.69 -5.76
C ILE A 503 -4.87 -15.00 -6.14
N LYS A 504 -5.68 -14.69 -5.14
CA LYS A 504 -6.97 -14.03 -5.25
C LYS A 504 -6.98 -12.61 -4.69
N ASN A 505 -6.10 -12.34 -3.73
CA ASN A 505 -5.87 -11.01 -3.23
C ASN A 505 -4.39 -10.71 -3.15
N ALA A 506 -4.02 -9.50 -3.53
CA ALA A 506 -2.70 -8.92 -3.43
C ALA A 506 -2.79 -7.51 -2.83
N ALA A 507 -1.68 -7.02 -2.28
CA ALA A 507 -1.55 -5.69 -1.71
C ALA A 507 -0.14 -5.14 -1.99
N GLU A 508 0.10 -3.86 -1.75
CA GLU A 508 1.44 -3.23 -1.69
C GLU A 508 2.36 -3.67 -2.84
N ILE A 509 1.87 -3.51 -4.08
CA ILE A 509 2.54 -4.00 -5.29
C ILE A 509 3.61 -3.02 -5.75
N GLU A 510 4.85 -3.49 -5.94
CA GLU A 510 5.98 -2.67 -6.37
C GLU A 510 6.78 -3.29 -7.51
N ALA A 511 7.31 -2.45 -8.42
CA ALA A 511 7.93 -2.91 -9.65
C ALA A 511 9.30 -2.29 -9.91
N VAL A 512 10.22 -3.05 -10.52
CA VAL A 512 11.55 -2.60 -10.93
C VAL A 512 11.90 -3.11 -12.32
N GLY A 513 12.49 -2.23 -13.13
CA GLY A 513 12.98 -2.54 -14.48
C GLY A 513 14.44 -2.97 -14.50
N GLY A 514 14.81 -3.67 -15.57
CA GLY A 514 16.18 -4.10 -15.83
C GLY A 514 16.62 -3.85 -17.28
N SER A 515 17.34 -4.79 -17.86
CA SER A 515 17.66 -4.79 -19.29
C SER A 515 16.39 -4.89 -20.12
N SER A 516 16.46 -4.52 -21.39
CA SER A 516 15.34 -4.60 -22.33
C SER A 516 14.58 -5.93 -22.23
N GLY A 517 13.28 -5.85 -22.04
CA GLY A 517 12.36 -6.98 -21.89
C GLY A 517 12.36 -7.60 -20.49
N ARG A 518 13.00 -7.00 -19.49
CA ARG A 518 13.12 -7.55 -18.13
C ARG A 518 12.59 -6.61 -17.08
N ALA A 519 11.72 -7.14 -16.20
CA ALA A 519 11.19 -6.47 -15.05
C ALA A 519 10.85 -7.48 -13.94
N ALA A 520 10.76 -7.01 -12.72
CA ALA A 520 10.27 -7.78 -11.58
C ALA A 520 9.23 -6.96 -10.81
N VAL A 521 8.31 -7.68 -10.15
CA VAL A 521 7.23 -7.12 -9.35
C VAL A 521 7.14 -7.91 -8.05
N GLY A 522 7.22 -7.21 -6.92
CA GLY A 522 7.05 -7.76 -5.57
C GLY A 522 5.68 -7.40 -5.01
N PHE A 523 5.05 -8.32 -4.28
CA PHE A 523 3.76 -8.08 -3.62
C PHE A 523 3.46 -9.12 -2.54
N PRO A 524 2.80 -8.77 -1.45
CA PRO A 524 2.11 -9.73 -0.60
C PRO A 524 0.90 -10.31 -1.32
N GLY A 525 0.70 -11.62 -1.23
CA GLY A 525 -0.42 -12.30 -1.88
C GLY A 525 -1.00 -13.44 -1.05
N THR A 526 -2.29 -13.71 -1.26
CA THR A 526 -3.03 -14.83 -0.63
C THR A 526 -3.94 -15.52 -1.64
N ASP A 527 -4.20 -16.81 -1.45
CA ASP A 527 -5.12 -17.62 -2.24
C ASP A 527 -6.58 -17.54 -1.75
N ILE A 528 -6.84 -16.70 -0.76
CA ILE A 528 -8.17 -16.47 -0.21
C ILE A 528 -8.79 -15.21 -0.86
N GLY A 529 -10.01 -15.36 -1.40
CA GLY A 529 -10.83 -14.24 -1.88
C GLY A 529 -11.61 -13.59 -0.74
N GLY A 530 -12.18 -12.44 -1.00
CA GLY A 530 -12.97 -11.66 -0.05
C GLY A 530 -12.35 -10.30 0.19
N ASP A 531 -12.98 -9.54 1.07
CA ASP A 531 -12.48 -8.25 1.52
C ASP A 531 -11.22 -8.48 2.36
N TYR A 532 -10.09 -8.23 1.75
CA TYR A 532 -8.77 -8.46 2.38
C TYR A 532 -8.41 -7.42 3.44
N GLN A 533 -9.16 -6.33 3.53
CA GLN A 533 -8.98 -5.32 4.57
C GLN A 533 -9.83 -5.60 5.82
N ALA A 534 -10.77 -6.55 5.73
CA ALA A 534 -11.64 -6.88 6.86
C ALA A 534 -10.87 -7.50 8.03
N THR A 535 -11.14 -7.01 9.23
CA THR A 535 -10.68 -7.64 10.48
C THR A 535 -11.22 -9.07 10.55
N GLY A 536 -10.32 -10.04 10.74
CA GLY A 536 -10.68 -11.45 10.76
C GLY A 536 -10.70 -12.10 9.37
N PHE A 537 -10.17 -11.46 8.36
CA PHE A 537 -9.87 -12.09 7.09
C PHE A 537 -8.96 -13.32 7.30
N GLY A 538 -9.42 -14.50 6.84
CA GLY A 538 -8.81 -15.78 7.20
C GLY A 538 -7.58 -16.17 6.37
N GLY A 539 -7.03 -15.27 5.57
CA GLY A 539 -5.92 -15.55 4.66
C GLY A 539 -4.57 -15.63 5.34
N LYS A 540 -3.67 -16.43 4.76
CA LYS A 540 -2.22 -16.31 4.98
C LYS A 540 -1.62 -15.58 3.81
N TRP A 541 -0.82 -14.59 4.09
CA TRP A 541 -0.14 -13.78 3.11
C TRP A 541 1.33 -14.13 3.03
N TYR A 542 1.86 -14.19 1.83
CA TYR A 542 3.27 -14.46 1.59
C TYR A 542 3.84 -13.40 0.65
N ALA A 543 5.14 -13.15 0.74
CA ALA A 543 5.83 -12.28 -0.20
C ALA A 543 6.08 -13.05 -1.52
N PHE A 544 5.53 -12.55 -2.62
CA PHE A 544 5.73 -13.07 -3.97
C PHE A 544 6.58 -12.11 -4.80
N ILE A 545 7.36 -12.67 -5.71
CA ILE A 545 8.10 -11.90 -6.69
C ILE A 545 7.88 -12.54 -8.06
N ALA A 546 7.27 -11.75 -8.96
CA ALA A 546 7.07 -12.11 -10.35
C ALA A 546 8.15 -11.48 -11.22
N THR A 547 8.69 -12.22 -12.20
CA THR A 547 9.75 -11.73 -13.07
C THR A 547 9.43 -12.06 -14.52
N THR A 548 9.65 -11.11 -15.41
CA THR A 548 9.62 -11.34 -16.89
C THR A 548 11.00 -11.18 -17.50
N TYR A 549 11.26 -11.94 -18.58
CA TYR A 549 12.49 -11.89 -19.35
C TYR A 549 12.22 -11.70 -20.86
N ASN A 550 10.97 -11.42 -21.23
CA ASN A 550 10.50 -11.38 -22.61
C ASN A 550 9.42 -10.33 -22.84
N THR A 551 9.60 -9.15 -22.24
CA THR A 551 8.70 -7.99 -22.43
C THR A 551 7.26 -8.30 -21.98
N GLY A 552 7.11 -8.98 -20.83
CA GLY A 552 5.81 -9.29 -20.24
C GLY A 552 4.96 -10.32 -20.99
N GLN A 553 5.52 -11.02 -22.00
CA GLN A 553 4.78 -12.09 -22.68
C GLN A 553 4.56 -13.32 -21.79
N SER A 554 5.43 -13.50 -20.83
CA SER A 554 5.26 -14.50 -19.75
C SER A 554 5.94 -14.02 -18.48
N TRP A 555 5.42 -14.49 -17.36
CA TRP A 555 5.91 -14.19 -16.03
C TRP A 555 6.22 -15.46 -15.26
N VAL A 556 7.27 -15.40 -14.47
CA VAL A 556 7.66 -16.44 -13.51
C VAL A 556 7.45 -15.85 -12.11
N THR A 557 6.46 -16.32 -11.41
CA THR A 557 6.15 -15.88 -10.04
C THR A 557 6.67 -16.92 -9.04
N VAL A 558 7.34 -16.46 -8.01
CA VAL A 558 7.95 -17.29 -6.97
C VAL A 558 7.50 -16.79 -5.62
N ASN A 559 7.11 -17.69 -4.72
CA ASN A 559 6.92 -17.37 -3.32
C ASN A 559 8.29 -17.23 -2.65
N ALA A 560 8.64 -16.01 -2.23
CA ALA A 560 9.92 -15.71 -1.59
C ALA A 560 9.94 -16.08 -0.10
N THR A 561 8.78 -16.33 0.51
CA THR A 561 8.62 -16.65 1.93
C THR A 561 7.76 -17.91 2.17
N PRO A 562 7.99 -19.05 1.51
CA PRO A 562 7.05 -20.16 1.46
C PRO A 562 6.74 -20.80 2.83
N ASN A 563 7.61 -20.61 3.81
CA ASN A 563 7.48 -21.15 5.17
C ASN A 563 7.31 -20.06 6.25
N ASP A 564 7.21 -18.79 5.84
CA ASP A 564 7.22 -17.62 6.73
C ASP A 564 6.21 -16.59 6.21
N PRO A 565 4.91 -16.74 6.50
CA PRO A 565 3.90 -15.81 6.03
C PRO A 565 4.15 -14.42 6.61
N VAL A 566 3.93 -13.38 5.81
CA VAL A 566 4.11 -11.98 6.22
C VAL A 566 2.92 -11.45 7.01
N GLN A 567 1.75 -12.07 6.87
CA GLN A 567 0.52 -11.76 7.60
C GLN A 567 -0.33 -13.02 7.69
N SER A 568 -1.15 -13.19 8.72
CA SER A 568 -1.96 -14.40 8.90
C SER A 568 -3.20 -14.14 9.72
N MET A 569 -4.32 -14.74 9.32
CA MET A 569 -5.61 -14.75 10.02
C MET A 569 -6.16 -13.36 10.32
N THR A 570 -5.76 -12.38 9.54
CA THR A 570 -6.25 -11.00 9.56
C THR A 570 -6.04 -10.35 8.19
N GLY A 571 -6.65 -9.19 7.96
CA GLY A 571 -6.49 -8.42 6.74
C GLY A 571 -5.19 -7.61 6.68
N ILE A 572 -5.07 -6.85 5.60
CA ILE A 572 -4.08 -5.78 5.44
C ILE A 572 -4.87 -4.49 5.21
N TRP A 573 -4.87 -3.62 6.20
CA TRP A 573 -5.62 -2.38 6.17
C TRP A 573 -4.81 -1.29 5.49
N GLN A 574 -5.39 -0.64 4.45
CA GLN A 574 -4.73 0.39 3.63
C GLN A 574 -5.48 1.73 3.56
N GLN A 575 -6.53 1.90 4.36
CA GLN A 575 -7.41 3.07 4.31
C GLN A 575 -7.01 4.20 5.27
N GLY A 576 -5.76 4.30 5.65
CA GLY A 576 -5.29 5.32 6.59
C GLY A 576 -5.80 5.12 8.02
N GLY A 577 -5.57 6.12 8.87
CA GLY A 577 -5.95 6.11 10.28
C GLY A 577 -5.17 5.11 11.15
N SER A 578 -5.60 4.93 12.39
CA SER A 578 -4.99 3.97 13.32
C SER A 578 -5.85 2.71 13.42
N HIS A 579 -5.65 1.76 12.55
CA HIS A 579 -6.28 0.44 12.60
C HIS A 579 -5.26 -0.61 13.04
N GLN A 580 -5.68 -1.61 13.84
CA GLN A 580 -4.74 -2.65 14.29
C GLN A 580 -4.14 -3.46 13.14
N ASP A 581 -4.89 -3.67 12.05
CA ASP A 581 -4.45 -4.42 10.87
C ASP A 581 -3.70 -3.53 9.84
N ARG A 582 -3.42 -2.27 10.21
CA ARG A 582 -2.56 -1.35 9.46
C ARG A 582 -1.08 -1.46 9.90
N ASN A 583 -0.70 -2.56 10.47
CA ASN A 583 0.66 -2.77 10.94
C ASN A 583 1.71 -2.81 9.82
N LEU A 584 1.33 -3.15 8.57
CA LEU A 584 2.22 -3.13 7.41
C LEU A 584 2.25 -1.78 6.71
N LEU A 585 1.28 -0.88 7.02
CA LEU A 585 1.07 0.44 6.40
C LEU A 585 0.75 0.34 4.91
N ASP A 586 1.29 1.22 4.05
CA ASP A 586 0.70 1.47 2.75
C ASP A 586 1.48 0.87 1.58
N PHE A 587 2.80 0.67 1.71
CA PHE A 587 3.61 0.11 0.62
C PHE A 587 4.84 -0.69 1.10
N ASN A 588 5.36 -1.51 0.22
CA ASN A 588 6.68 -2.10 0.22
C ASN A 588 7.50 -1.49 -0.92
N GLU A 589 8.76 -1.90 -1.11
CA GLU A 589 9.61 -1.35 -2.16
C GLU A 589 10.51 -2.42 -2.77
N ILE A 590 10.87 -2.26 -4.04
CA ILE A 590 11.70 -3.20 -4.78
C ILE A 590 12.80 -2.48 -5.56
N THR A 591 14.01 -3.02 -5.57
CA THR A 591 15.13 -2.50 -6.34
C THR A 591 16.03 -3.62 -6.86
N VAL A 592 17.15 -3.29 -7.49
CA VAL A 592 18.11 -4.24 -8.00
C VAL A 592 19.53 -3.92 -7.52
N ASP A 593 20.34 -4.96 -7.33
CA ASP A 593 21.76 -4.78 -7.05
C ASP A 593 22.57 -4.55 -8.33
N LYS A 594 23.89 -4.30 -8.17
CA LYS A 594 24.81 -3.99 -9.28
C LYS A 594 24.93 -5.06 -10.37
N VAL A 595 24.44 -6.27 -10.11
CA VAL A 595 24.43 -7.37 -11.09
C VAL A 595 23.01 -7.73 -11.53
N GLY A 596 22.02 -6.92 -11.12
CA GLY A 596 20.61 -7.10 -11.50
C GLY A 596 19.87 -8.15 -10.70
N ARG A 597 20.36 -8.53 -9.52
CA ARG A 597 19.58 -9.36 -8.59
C ARG A 597 18.49 -8.51 -7.97
N VAL A 598 17.29 -9.05 -7.95
CA VAL A 598 16.14 -8.39 -7.31
C VAL A 598 16.34 -8.34 -5.79
N LEU A 599 16.04 -7.19 -5.23
CA LEU A 599 15.98 -6.90 -3.80
C LEU A 599 14.56 -6.42 -3.50
N TYR A 600 13.79 -7.18 -2.76
CA TYR A 600 12.46 -6.81 -2.33
C TYR A 600 12.45 -6.59 -0.82
N GLY A 601 12.21 -5.34 -0.42
CA GLY A 601 12.00 -4.96 0.96
C GLY A 601 10.52 -5.13 1.29
N TYR A 602 10.21 -5.83 2.35
CA TYR A 602 8.84 -6.07 2.78
C TYR A 602 8.70 -6.02 4.29
N SER A 603 7.52 -5.63 4.72
CA SER A 603 7.12 -5.64 6.12
C SER A 603 6.56 -7.01 6.48
N ASP A 604 7.01 -7.56 7.61
CA ASP A 604 6.58 -8.85 8.13
C ASP A 604 5.86 -8.67 9.47
N GLY A 605 4.56 -8.87 9.47
CA GLY A 605 3.70 -8.78 10.64
C GLY A 605 3.49 -10.12 11.37
N CYS A 606 4.17 -11.19 10.94
CA CYS A 606 3.87 -12.55 11.37
C CYS A 606 5.13 -13.30 11.85
N VAL A 607 5.55 -13.10 13.09
CA VAL A 607 6.80 -13.64 13.62
C VAL A 607 6.61 -14.67 14.75
N SER A 608 5.44 -14.74 15.38
CA SER A 608 5.14 -15.74 16.41
C SER A 608 4.83 -17.11 15.81
N GLU A 609 5.10 -18.18 16.56
CA GLU A 609 4.81 -19.55 16.13
C GLU A 609 3.33 -19.75 15.75
N GLY A 610 2.40 -19.11 16.48
CA GLY A 610 0.97 -19.20 16.22
C GLY A 610 0.57 -18.52 14.91
N CYS A 611 1.12 -17.35 14.63
CA CYS A 611 0.91 -16.63 13.38
C CYS A 611 1.49 -17.41 12.19
N ILE A 612 2.74 -17.83 12.25
CA ILE A 612 3.40 -18.63 11.19
C ILE A 612 2.64 -19.91 10.90
N ALA A 613 2.16 -20.59 11.94
CA ALA A 613 1.33 -21.79 11.79
C ALA A 613 -0.07 -21.50 11.22
N GLY A 614 -0.54 -20.25 11.28
CA GLY A 614 -1.90 -19.85 10.91
C GLY A 614 -2.95 -20.32 11.91
N THR A 615 -2.59 -20.40 13.17
CA THR A 615 -3.48 -20.73 14.30
C THR A 615 -3.80 -19.50 15.17
N ALA A 616 -3.14 -18.39 14.92
CA ALA A 616 -3.38 -17.09 15.53
C ALA A 616 -3.30 -15.99 14.46
N ALA A 617 -3.89 -14.85 14.76
CA ALA A 617 -3.76 -13.62 13.95
C ALA A 617 -2.29 -13.15 13.91
N ASN A 618 -2.03 -12.14 13.09
CA ASN A 618 -0.72 -11.49 13.04
C ASN A 618 -0.31 -10.93 14.41
N ASP A 619 0.93 -10.53 14.54
CA ASP A 619 1.48 -9.99 15.79
C ASP A 619 1.23 -8.49 15.95
N PHE A 620 0.45 -7.86 15.04
CA PHE A 620 0.13 -6.42 14.99
C PHE A 620 1.36 -5.52 15.10
N THR A 621 2.47 -6.00 14.61
CA THR A 621 3.75 -5.31 14.48
C THR A 621 4.23 -5.45 13.06
N ALA A 622 5.32 -4.79 12.71
CA ALA A 622 5.98 -4.97 11.42
C ALA A 622 7.49 -5.09 11.63
N PHE A 623 8.09 -6.06 10.98
CA PHE A 623 9.53 -6.35 11.06
C PHE A 623 10.16 -6.17 9.69
N MET A 624 11.29 -5.48 9.63
CA MET A 624 12.02 -5.32 8.36
C MET A 624 12.55 -6.64 7.85
N ARG A 625 12.25 -6.93 6.58
CA ARG A 625 12.77 -8.08 5.85
C ARG A 625 13.24 -7.66 4.46
N VAL A 626 14.31 -8.25 3.98
CA VAL A 626 14.79 -8.05 2.61
C VAL A 626 14.97 -9.41 1.95
N ALA A 627 14.18 -9.68 0.92
CA ALA A 627 14.39 -10.81 0.04
C ALA A 627 15.40 -10.43 -1.05
N ARG A 628 16.54 -11.12 -1.11
CA ARG A 628 17.55 -10.93 -2.16
C ARG A 628 17.59 -12.13 -3.07
N GLN A 629 17.56 -11.89 -4.36
CA GLN A 629 17.72 -12.97 -5.34
C GLN A 629 19.06 -13.69 -5.15
N SER A 630 19.00 -15.00 -4.93
CA SER A 630 20.16 -15.86 -4.66
C SER A 630 20.49 -16.79 -5.84
N GLY A 631 19.64 -16.87 -6.85
CA GLY A 631 19.84 -17.68 -8.06
C GLY A 631 18.80 -17.38 -9.13
N GLY A 632 18.88 -18.08 -10.25
CA GLY A 632 18.08 -17.84 -11.44
C GLY A 632 18.62 -16.71 -12.31
N LYS A 633 17.88 -16.34 -13.36
CA LYS A 633 18.29 -15.28 -14.30
C LYS A 633 18.20 -13.91 -13.62
N SER A 634 19.17 -13.06 -13.95
CA SER A 634 19.23 -11.66 -13.49
C SER A 634 18.32 -10.74 -14.29
N LEU A 635 17.92 -9.61 -13.73
CA LEU A 635 17.32 -8.52 -14.50
C LEU A 635 18.33 -7.84 -15.44
N PHE A 636 19.64 -7.98 -15.18
CA PHE A 636 20.66 -7.51 -16.13
C PHE A 636 21.16 -8.68 -16.97
N ALA A 637 20.76 -8.72 -18.24
CA ALA A 637 21.04 -9.82 -19.16
C ALA A 637 22.52 -10.19 -19.27
N SER A 638 23.42 -9.22 -19.12
CA SER A 638 24.85 -9.43 -19.12
C SER A 638 25.38 -10.30 -17.96
N ASN A 639 24.56 -10.48 -16.91
CA ASN A 639 24.95 -11.18 -15.68
C ASN A 639 24.26 -12.55 -15.51
N ASP A 640 23.49 -13.04 -16.48
CA ASP A 640 22.75 -14.30 -16.38
C ASP A 640 23.64 -15.47 -15.95
N ALA A 641 24.81 -15.64 -16.56
CA ALA A 641 25.74 -16.73 -16.25
C ALA A 641 26.32 -16.64 -14.82
N SER A 642 26.37 -15.44 -14.23
CA SER A 642 26.87 -15.26 -12.86
C SER A 642 25.79 -15.45 -11.80
N THR A 643 24.52 -15.32 -12.16
CA THR A 643 23.39 -15.42 -11.24
C THR A 643 22.67 -16.76 -11.34
N ASP A 644 22.66 -17.39 -12.52
CA ASP A 644 22.05 -18.70 -12.73
C ASP A 644 23.00 -19.82 -12.32
N THR A 645 23.17 -19.99 -11.00
CA THR A 645 23.92 -21.14 -10.48
C THR A 645 23.08 -22.39 -10.58
N THR A 646 23.45 -23.28 -11.48
CA THR A 646 22.80 -24.58 -11.69
C THR A 646 23.02 -25.58 -10.55
N THR A 647 23.90 -25.30 -9.62
CA THR A 647 24.03 -26.06 -8.40
C THR A 647 23.00 -25.55 -7.39
N ALA A 648 21.99 -26.36 -7.13
CA ALA A 648 21.20 -26.22 -5.92
C ALA A 648 22.18 -26.16 -4.75
N LEU A 649 22.44 -24.96 -4.24
CA LEU A 649 23.10 -24.83 -2.96
C LEU A 649 22.11 -25.43 -1.97
N LEU A 650 22.51 -26.51 -1.34
CA LEU A 650 21.75 -27.02 -0.21
C LEU A 650 21.49 -25.85 0.74
N PRO A 651 20.24 -25.65 1.14
CA PRO A 651 19.91 -24.55 2.01
C PRO A 651 20.78 -24.63 3.25
N LYS A 652 21.50 -23.55 3.52
CA LYS A 652 22.30 -23.45 4.73
C LYS A 652 21.46 -22.87 5.83
N PRO A 653 21.61 -23.38 7.06
CA PRO A 653 20.95 -22.77 8.19
C PRO A 653 21.26 -21.27 8.22
N ALA A 654 20.21 -20.47 8.19
CA ALA A 654 20.33 -19.04 8.39
C ALA A 654 20.57 -18.76 9.87
N CYS A 655 21.26 -17.66 10.17
CA CYS A 655 21.42 -17.15 11.53
C CYS A 655 22.02 -18.16 12.52
N LEU A 656 23.17 -18.74 12.16
CA LEU A 656 23.94 -19.51 13.14
C LEU A 656 24.43 -18.56 14.24
N SER A 657 23.81 -18.62 15.40
CA SER A 657 24.28 -17.94 16.60
C SER A 657 24.92 -18.94 17.56
N GLY A 658 25.97 -18.53 18.27
CA GLY A 658 26.63 -19.39 19.23
C GLY A 658 27.00 -18.64 20.50
N VAL A 659 26.65 -19.23 21.64
CA VAL A 659 27.15 -18.81 22.96
C VAL A 659 28.13 -19.84 23.44
N ARG A 660 29.30 -19.36 23.87
CA ARG A 660 30.36 -20.24 24.43
C ARG A 660 30.44 -20.04 25.93
N ASP A 661 30.44 -21.12 26.66
CA ASP A 661 30.95 -21.19 28.04
C ASP A 661 32.31 -21.91 28.10
N SER A 662 32.85 -22.08 29.29
CA SER A 662 34.15 -22.78 29.48
C SER A 662 34.16 -24.25 29.07
N THR A 663 33.00 -24.86 28.89
CA THR A 663 32.83 -26.29 28.71
C THR A 663 32.05 -26.71 27.47
N ALA A 664 31.28 -25.78 26.89
CA ALA A 664 30.41 -26.07 25.76
C ALA A 664 30.20 -24.83 24.85
N ALA A 665 29.90 -25.10 23.60
CA ALA A 665 29.35 -24.14 22.68
C ALA A 665 27.89 -24.52 22.38
N TYR A 666 27.00 -23.56 22.58
CA TYR A 666 25.57 -23.67 22.28
C TYR A 666 25.35 -23.00 20.93
N LEU A 667 24.89 -23.78 19.97
CA LEU A 667 24.62 -23.28 18.63
C LEU A 667 23.10 -23.32 18.40
N SER A 668 22.57 -22.27 17.89
CA SER A 668 21.21 -22.19 17.40
C SER A 668 21.18 -21.58 15.99
N TRP A 669 20.25 -21.99 15.20
CA TRP A 669 20.04 -21.45 13.83
C TRP A 669 18.57 -21.50 13.48
N LYS A 670 18.17 -20.64 12.57
CA LYS A 670 16.83 -20.70 11.96
C LYS A 670 16.79 -21.80 10.92
N VAL A 671 15.62 -22.40 10.77
CA VAL A 671 15.35 -23.31 9.65
C VAL A 671 15.53 -22.51 8.36
N PRO A 672 16.44 -22.91 7.45
CA PRO A 672 16.54 -22.22 6.18
C PRO A 672 15.30 -22.50 5.34
N ASP A 673 15.05 -21.65 4.38
CA ASP A 673 14.11 -21.95 3.30
C ASP A 673 14.56 -23.26 2.63
N ASN A 674 13.67 -24.25 2.62
CA ASN A 674 13.98 -25.59 2.13
C ASN A 674 13.80 -25.74 0.61
N GLY A 675 13.43 -24.66 -0.10
CA GLY A 675 13.14 -24.73 -1.53
C GLY A 675 12.03 -25.72 -1.88
N GLY A 676 11.13 -26.01 -0.94
CA GLY A 676 10.05 -26.99 -1.11
C GLY A 676 10.40 -28.45 -0.76
N SER A 677 11.61 -28.72 -0.24
CA SER A 677 12.03 -30.09 0.17
C SER A 677 12.20 -30.19 1.67
N ASP A 678 11.73 -31.28 2.28
CA ASP A 678 11.85 -31.49 3.72
C ASP A 678 13.31 -31.56 4.17
N ILE A 679 13.64 -30.75 5.19
CA ILE A 679 14.95 -30.79 5.83
C ILE A 679 14.94 -31.91 6.85
N THR A 680 15.65 -33.00 6.56
CA THR A 680 15.73 -34.20 7.42
C THR A 680 16.78 -34.07 8.53
N GLY A 681 17.68 -33.10 8.46
CA GLY A 681 18.69 -32.85 9.48
C GLY A 681 19.75 -31.85 9.08
N TYR A 682 20.59 -31.48 10.03
CA TYR A 682 21.69 -30.53 9.89
C TYR A 682 23.02 -31.18 10.21
N GLN A 683 24.06 -30.80 9.47
CA GLN A 683 25.44 -31.22 9.77
C GLN A 683 26.25 -29.99 10.21
N VAL A 684 26.80 -30.05 11.40
CA VAL A 684 27.68 -29.00 11.92
C VAL A 684 29.13 -29.47 11.81
N LEU A 685 29.94 -28.69 11.09
CA LEU A 685 31.35 -28.93 10.92
C LEU A 685 32.13 -27.90 11.75
N ALA A 686 33.01 -28.32 12.61
CA ALA A 686 33.93 -27.47 13.34
C ALA A 686 35.32 -27.50 12.67
N ALA A 687 35.99 -26.34 12.57
CA ALA A 687 37.37 -26.25 12.08
C ALA A 687 38.30 -25.76 13.21
N PRO A 688 39.46 -26.42 13.42
CA PRO A 688 39.97 -27.63 12.78
C PRO A 688 39.13 -28.85 13.11
N PRO A 689 39.19 -29.95 12.32
CA PRO A 689 38.21 -31.01 12.34
C PRO A 689 38.22 -31.76 13.69
N LEU A 690 37.42 -31.30 14.62
CA LEU A 690 37.29 -31.88 15.97
C LEU A 690 36.17 -32.93 16.06
N ALA A 691 35.14 -32.86 15.28
CA ALA A 691 34.11 -33.89 15.10
C ALA A 691 33.03 -33.39 14.12
N VAL A 692 32.44 -34.30 13.38
CA VAL A 692 31.18 -34.10 12.68
C VAL A 692 30.05 -34.44 13.64
N LYS A 693 29.16 -33.50 13.88
CA LYS A 693 27.94 -33.74 14.69
C LYS A 693 26.72 -33.58 13.78
N HIS A 694 25.78 -34.50 13.91
CA HIS A 694 24.50 -34.48 13.23
C HIS A 694 23.39 -34.09 14.20
N SER A 695 22.47 -33.25 13.78
CA SER A 695 21.29 -32.87 14.54
C SER A 695 20.06 -32.85 13.66
N SER A 696 18.96 -33.40 14.16
CA SER A 696 17.63 -33.28 13.60
C SER A 696 16.87 -32.04 14.17
N ARG A 697 17.55 -31.22 14.97
CA ARG A 697 16.99 -30.05 15.64
C ARG A 697 17.76 -28.81 15.24
N THR A 698 17.12 -27.64 15.37
CA THR A 698 17.71 -26.31 15.12
C THR A 698 18.63 -25.83 16.24
N GLN A 699 18.87 -26.65 17.26
CA GLN A 699 19.79 -26.35 18.36
C GLN A 699 20.73 -27.52 18.60
N LEU A 700 21.99 -27.24 18.84
CA LEU A 700 23.02 -28.21 19.13
C LEU A 700 23.93 -27.69 20.25
N VAL A 701 24.20 -28.56 21.22
CA VAL A 701 25.21 -28.32 22.27
C VAL A 701 26.45 -29.14 21.94
N ILE A 702 27.57 -28.50 21.74
CA ILE A 702 28.89 -29.13 21.57
C ILE A 702 29.64 -29.02 22.90
N ARG A 703 29.85 -30.12 23.56
CA ARG A 703 30.61 -30.22 24.82
C ARG A 703 32.03 -30.68 24.56
#